data_4e00d63be9303af5c77c24a348fe81fe
#
_entry.id   4e00d63be9303af5c77c24a348fe81fe
#
_cell.length_a   1.000
_cell.length_b   1.000
_cell.length_c   1.000
_cell.angle_alpha   90.00
_cell.angle_beta   90.00
_cell.angle_gamma   90.00
#
_symmetry.space_group_name_H-M   'P 1'
#
loop_
_entity.id
_entity.type
_entity.pdbx_description
1 polymer ?
#
loop_
_entity_poly.entity_id
_entity_poly.type
_entity_poly.pdbx_seq_one_letter_code
_entity_poly.pdbx_strand_id
1 'polypeptide(L)'
;MLLALGLTAGAQGWGPPPGRPGGEPPKDSSESSEKEKTPELTFKDGLFGVAQNEKDWYFEIPDEILGRRILAVTRFVSNTPGVSEYGGEEVNENMVYFEKASNGNLLLRSDVLSVAADEDQDIFKAVKVSSENPIVASFKPESGAKEGTTRIKVTSLFEGDTQVFSMDSRSKRSYNLGNVRGDASFINSIRTYPINTEVTVTKTYSYNAPQPGAGGGPGGPGGPQMSNAVPAGMSAGVVTIVFNTSMVLLPEVPMQQRLFDPRVGYFADGYSKFSDEQQEVETVRFITRWRLEARPEDVEKQKRGELVEPVKPIVYYIDPATPKQWRPYLIAGVNDWQAAFEQAGWKNAIHAEEWPEDNPDMSLEDARFSVIRYLASPTANAYGPNVHDPRSGEIIESHIGWYHNVMTLVHDWYQVQAGAVDPRARKIKYDDELMGDLIRFVSSHEVGHTLGLRHNMGSSSQTPVELLRDKAWVEEHGHTVSIMDYARFNYVAQPEDNITKAGLYPRINDYDKWAIEFGYKPTYYDTPKEDHLYWNKVIIERLAANPRLWFGGEGRDNDPRALTEDLGDDAVAASNYGIMNLKRVIGQIPAWNVEEADMYNQVSRMYNAVVSQFNRYLGHVSANIGGHFINNHSIEQPDIVKYQPVPKDRQKNALNFLNENLFQKPTWLVDVPYIFDLTDQPDNNLYTLVNNVVSSSNLLAIAKLNRLAQFAQYDPSSYKPEEYLSDLTGMVFSELDKGRAVDSYRRYLQRRFVSAAIEVVNSTAAASSDGRTLLLATLMDIQKKAAKAKSSDSVTKAHWQAIAKQIGDALEK
;
A
#
# COMPACT_ATOMS: atom_id res chain seq x y z
N MET A 1 -29.67 35.68 20.84
CA MET A 1 -30.09 36.36 22.08
C MET A 1 -28.88 36.39 22.96
N LEU A 2 -28.01 37.35 22.78
CA LEU A 2 -27.73 38.50 23.66
C LEU A 2 -27.41 38.05 25.12
N LEU A 3 -26.19 38.23 25.66
CA LEU A 3 -25.67 39.57 26.03
C LEU A 3 -24.13 39.49 26.21
N ALA A 4 -23.46 40.48 25.62
CA ALA A 4 -22.11 40.90 25.96
C ALA A 4 -22.12 41.89 27.11
N LEU A 5 -21.07 41.96 27.89
CA LEU A 5 -20.64 43.13 28.61
C LEU A 5 -19.10 43.06 28.79
N GLY A 6 -18.46 43.99 28.12
CA GLY A 6 -17.09 44.36 28.35
C GLY A 6 -16.96 45.44 29.42
N LEU A 7 -15.76 45.60 29.93
CA LEU A 7 -15.25 46.83 30.51
C LEU A 7 -13.74 46.93 30.35
N THR A 8 -13.36 48.08 29.89
CA THR A 8 -12.03 48.58 29.49
C THR A 8 -11.24 49.22 30.63
N ALA A 9 -9.97 49.42 30.36
CA ALA A 9 -9.02 50.44 30.82
C ALA A 9 -8.31 50.16 32.18
N GLY A 10 -7.02 50.41 32.30
CA GLY A 10 -6.18 51.44 31.77
C GLY A 10 -4.72 51.25 32.20
N ALA A 11 -3.88 51.67 31.34
CA ALA A 11 -2.43 51.76 31.52
C ALA A 11 -2.04 52.92 32.47
N GLN A 12 -0.97 52.72 33.22
CA GLN A 12 0.01 53.77 33.50
C GLN A 12 1.31 53.14 34.01
N GLY A 13 2.38 53.49 33.29
CA GLY A 13 3.73 53.17 33.69
C GLY A 13 4.30 54.21 34.68
N TRP A 14 5.42 53.83 35.27
CA TRP A 14 6.49 54.79 35.67
C TRP A 14 7.78 54.00 35.96
N GLY A 15 8.92 54.53 35.48
CA GLY A 15 10.26 53.98 35.47
C GLY A 15 11.08 54.29 36.77
N PRO A 16 12.36 53.92 36.70
CA PRO A 16 13.28 53.79 37.88
C PRO A 16 14.11 55.07 38.12
N PRO A 17 15.14 55.14 38.93
CA PRO A 17 15.76 54.50 40.07
C PRO A 17 15.99 55.47 41.27
N PRO A 18 16.95 55.48 42.23
CA PRO A 18 18.37 55.08 42.16
C PRO A 18 19.02 54.59 43.49
N GLY A 19 20.27 54.14 43.39
CA GLY A 19 21.35 54.45 44.36
C GLY A 19 21.76 53.40 45.38
N ARG A 20 22.96 52.93 45.27
CA ARG A 20 23.82 52.25 46.23
C ARG A 20 24.17 53.12 47.46
N PRO A 21 24.59 52.53 48.58
CA PRO A 21 26.02 52.27 48.76
C PRO A 21 26.37 50.98 49.52
N GLY A 22 27.61 50.65 49.45
CA GLY A 22 28.30 49.44 49.76
C GLY A 22 28.43 49.06 51.23
N GLY A 23 28.91 47.86 51.44
CA GLY A 23 29.31 47.23 52.67
C GLY A 23 30.13 46.01 52.38
N GLU A 24 31.31 45.91 52.87
CA GLU A 24 32.31 44.89 52.73
C GLU A 24 31.97 43.56 53.39
N PRO A 25 32.71 42.48 53.06
CA PRO A 25 32.30 41.09 53.23
C PRO A 25 32.58 40.51 54.60
N PRO A 26 31.86 39.49 55.05
CA PRO A 26 32.30 38.60 56.12
C PRO A 26 32.91 37.30 55.54
N LYS A 27 33.88 36.86 56.27
CA LYS A 27 34.81 35.76 56.14
C LYS A 27 34.17 34.37 55.97
N ASP A 28 34.96 33.54 55.32
CA ASP A 28 35.02 32.09 55.32
C ASP A 28 34.17 31.38 56.39
N SER A 29 33.29 30.54 55.93
CA SER A 29 32.92 29.30 56.59
C SER A 29 33.00 28.18 55.57
N SER A 30 33.98 27.33 55.74
CA SER A 30 34.18 26.08 55.08
C SER A 30 32.96 25.18 55.27
N GLU A 31 31.97 25.23 54.38
CA GLU A 31 31.01 24.15 54.22
C GLU A 31 31.61 23.12 53.32
N SER A 32 31.85 21.96 53.87
CA SER A 32 32.17 20.73 53.20
C SER A 32 31.07 20.46 52.17
N SER A 33 31.40 20.57 50.87
CA SER A 33 30.57 20.04 49.82
C SER A 33 30.48 18.54 50.05
N GLU A 34 29.40 18.07 50.68
CA GLU A 34 28.96 16.71 50.46
C GLU A 34 28.76 16.58 48.96
N LYS A 35 29.62 15.80 48.31
CA LYS A 35 29.37 15.29 46.97
C LYS A 35 28.09 14.50 47.09
N GLU A 36 26.97 15.04 46.58
CA GLU A 36 25.76 14.24 46.30
C GLU A 36 26.22 12.97 45.63
N LYS A 37 26.06 11.85 46.31
CA LYS A 37 26.27 10.53 45.67
C LYS A 37 25.31 10.46 44.54
N THR A 38 25.81 10.55 43.31
CA THR A 38 25.05 10.22 42.09
C THR A 38 24.37 8.86 42.31
N PRO A 39 23.05 8.75 42.23
CA PRO A 39 22.38 7.46 42.38
C PRO A 39 23.03 6.41 41.53
N GLU A 40 23.31 5.24 42.10
CA GLU A 40 23.89 4.13 41.35
C GLU A 40 22.89 3.67 40.31
N LEU A 41 23.25 3.77 38.99
CA LEU A 41 22.40 3.38 37.88
C LEU A 41 22.25 1.86 37.87
N THR A 42 21.04 1.37 37.91
CA THR A 42 20.71 -0.06 37.74
C THR A 42 20.39 -0.35 36.27
N PHE A 43 21.22 -1.12 35.61
CA PHE A 43 21.04 -1.51 34.22
C PHE A 43 20.23 -2.79 34.10
N LYS A 44 19.27 -2.78 33.14
CA LYS A 44 18.63 -3.99 32.63
C LYS A 44 19.44 -4.48 31.42
N ASP A 45 19.76 -5.76 31.42
CA ASP A 45 20.56 -6.38 30.36
C ASP A 45 19.68 -6.78 29.16
N GLY A 46 20.22 -6.68 27.96
CA GLY A 46 19.62 -7.02 26.66
C GLY A 46 20.61 -6.74 25.53
N LEU A 47 20.12 -6.36 24.35
CA LEU A 47 20.99 -5.90 23.25
C LEU A 47 21.93 -4.79 23.70
N PHE A 48 21.37 -3.81 24.41
CA PHE A 48 22.12 -2.82 25.19
C PHE A 48 21.75 -2.94 26.64
N GLY A 49 22.69 -2.61 27.56
CA GLY A 49 22.32 -2.31 28.93
C GLY A 49 21.51 -1.01 28.97
N VAL A 50 20.36 -0.99 29.62
CA VAL A 50 19.47 0.20 29.70
C VAL A 50 19.26 0.60 31.14
N ALA A 51 19.54 1.88 31.47
CA ALA A 51 19.25 2.45 32.76
C ALA A 51 18.65 3.86 32.63
N GLN A 52 17.92 4.28 33.66
CA GLN A 52 17.36 5.61 33.82
C GLN A 52 17.70 6.16 35.17
N ASN A 53 18.05 7.46 35.26
CA ASN A 53 17.96 8.24 36.47
C ASN A 53 16.74 9.18 36.41
N GLU A 54 16.61 10.10 37.33
CA GLU A 54 15.45 11.03 37.38
C GLU A 54 15.26 11.87 36.10
N LYS A 55 16.32 12.08 35.32
CA LYS A 55 16.31 12.99 34.15
C LYS A 55 16.74 12.36 32.83
N ASP A 56 17.62 11.36 32.90
CA ASP A 56 18.33 10.89 31.71
C ASP A 56 18.26 9.38 31.56
N TRP A 57 18.28 8.96 30.28
CA TRP A 57 18.38 7.58 29.85
C TRP A 57 19.79 7.27 29.34
N TYR A 58 20.27 6.08 29.67
CA TYR A 58 21.62 5.62 29.34
C TYR A 58 21.56 4.28 28.63
N PHE A 59 22.46 4.12 27.64
CA PHE A 59 22.82 2.83 27.06
C PHE A 59 24.22 2.44 27.52
N GLU A 60 24.42 1.16 27.85
CA GLU A 60 25.73 0.51 27.86
C GLU A 60 25.82 -0.36 26.61
N ILE A 61 26.68 0.06 25.67
CA ILE A 61 26.90 -0.60 24.41
C ILE A 61 28.04 -1.58 24.57
N PRO A 62 27.81 -2.92 24.42
CA PRO A 62 28.89 -3.91 24.43
C PRO A 62 29.89 -3.70 23.30
N ASP A 63 31.19 -3.92 23.57
CA ASP A 63 32.21 -3.75 22.55
C ASP A 63 32.05 -4.72 21.37
N GLU A 64 31.42 -5.88 21.58
CA GLU A 64 31.06 -6.87 20.56
C GLU A 64 29.98 -6.38 19.57
N ILE A 65 29.21 -5.36 19.93
CA ILE A 65 28.20 -4.75 19.07
C ILE A 65 28.80 -3.65 18.17
N LEU A 66 30.02 -3.18 18.49
CA LEU A 66 30.65 -2.13 17.70
C LEU A 66 30.90 -2.61 16.26
N GLY A 67 30.50 -1.79 15.28
CA GLY A 67 30.58 -2.13 13.88
C GLY A 67 29.46 -3.06 13.37
N ARG A 68 28.72 -3.74 14.27
CA ARG A 68 27.54 -4.54 13.89
C ARG A 68 26.40 -3.65 13.38
N ARG A 69 25.68 -4.12 12.38
CA ARG A 69 24.53 -3.39 11.80
C ARG A 69 23.28 -3.62 12.65
N ILE A 70 22.59 -2.53 12.92
CA ILE A 70 21.34 -2.47 13.69
C ILE A 70 20.32 -1.79 12.78
N LEU A 71 19.16 -2.41 12.61
CA LEU A 71 18.05 -1.83 11.88
C LEU A 71 17.18 -1.05 12.86
N ALA A 72 17.04 0.25 12.64
CA ALA A 72 16.17 1.13 13.41
C ALA A 72 14.85 1.30 12.66
N VAL A 73 13.78 0.65 13.11
CA VAL A 73 12.44 0.69 12.52
C VAL A 73 11.55 1.51 13.42
N THR A 74 11.08 2.65 12.94
CA THR A 74 10.19 3.54 13.69
C THR A 74 8.75 3.39 13.22
N ARG A 75 7.82 3.18 14.17
CA ARG A 75 6.39 2.98 13.92
C ARG A 75 5.55 3.95 14.74
N PHE A 76 4.35 4.24 14.25
CA PHE A 76 3.34 4.93 15.03
C PHE A 76 2.81 4.02 16.16
N VAL A 77 2.67 4.57 17.37
CA VAL A 77 1.95 3.94 18.48
C VAL A 77 0.57 4.56 18.64
N SER A 78 0.53 5.89 18.67
CA SER A 78 -0.72 6.65 18.71
C SER A 78 -0.51 8.06 18.16
N ASN A 79 -1.58 8.62 17.61
CA ASN A 79 -1.55 9.90 16.90
C ASN A 79 -2.62 10.85 17.41
N THR A 80 -2.36 12.15 17.26
CA THR A 80 -3.40 13.17 17.34
C THR A 80 -4.49 12.88 16.30
N PRO A 81 -5.80 12.93 16.65
CA PRO A 81 -6.88 12.69 15.72
C PRO A 81 -6.80 13.56 14.47
N GLY A 82 -6.89 12.91 13.29
CA GLY A 82 -6.78 13.54 11.97
C GLY A 82 -5.42 13.35 11.29
N VAL A 83 -4.44 12.78 11.96
CA VAL A 83 -3.29 12.13 11.29
C VAL A 83 -3.83 10.83 10.69
N SER A 84 -3.53 10.56 9.42
CA SER A 84 -4.15 9.45 8.68
C SER A 84 -3.54 8.08 8.98
N GLU A 85 -2.34 8.05 9.52
CA GLU A 85 -1.64 6.83 9.91
C GLU A 85 -2.17 6.30 11.25
N TYR A 86 -2.04 4.99 11.41
CA TYR A 86 -2.56 4.26 12.56
C TYR A 86 -1.43 3.59 13.35
N GLY A 87 -1.71 3.23 14.59
CA GLY A 87 -0.75 2.50 15.41
C GLY A 87 -0.30 1.20 14.72
N GLY A 88 1.00 0.97 14.70
CA GLY A 88 1.66 -0.16 14.03
C GLY A 88 2.22 0.14 12.65
N GLU A 89 1.76 1.19 11.96
CA GLU A 89 2.30 1.57 10.65
C GLU A 89 3.72 2.12 10.77
N GLU A 90 4.56 1.72 9.79
CA GLU A 90 5.94 2.16 9.70
C GLU A 90 6.05 3.61 9.26
N VAL A 91 6.96 4.33 9.90
CA VAL A 91 7.25 5.74 9.62
C VAL A 91 8.59 5.89 8.89
N ASN A 92 9.56 5.09 9.31
CA ASN A 92 10.94 5.25 8.87
C ASN A 92 11.75 4.00 9.24
N GLU A 93 12.65 3.61 8.33
CA GLU A 93 13.60 2.53 8.53
C GLU A 93 15.01 3.00 8.16
N ASN A 94 15.98 2.73 9.03
CA ASN A 94 17.37 3.08 8.81
C ASN A 94 18.32 2.03 9.37
N MET A 95 19.33 1.66 8.62
CA MET A 95 20.43 0.85 9.15
C MET A 95 21.47 1.75 9.80
N VAL A 96 21.85 1.43 11.05
CA VAL A 96 22.82 2.19 11.84
C VAL A 96 23.87 1.29 12.47
N TYR A 97 24.99 1.87 12.91
CA TYR A 97 26.00 1.17 13.68
C TYR A 97 26.78 2.13 14.60
N PHE A 98 27.36 1.58 15.67
CA PHE A 98 28.22 2.32 16.57
C PHE A 98 29.70 2.08 16.24
N GLU A 99 30.54 3.14 16.31
CA GLU A 99 31.99 3.03 16.18
C GLU A 99 32.72 3.97 17.13
N LYS A 100 33.93 3.59 17.56
CA LYS A 100 34.81 4.47 18.36
C LYS A 100 35.60 5.43 17.45
N ALA A 101 35.45 6.72 17.67
CA ALA A 101 36.22 7.75 16.98
C ALA A 101 37.61 7.91 17.57
N SER A 102 38.54 8.46 16.79
CA SER A 102 39.92 8.75 17.20
C SER A 102 40.03 9.74 18.38
N ASN A 103 39.00 10.57 18.57
CA ASN A 103 38.92 11.52 19.70
C ASN A 103 38.35 10.89 20.99
N GLY A 104 38.05 9.59 20.99
CA GLY A 104 37.50 8.85 22.13
C GLY A 104 35.98 8.91 22.29
N ASN A 105 35.26 9.61 21.39
CA ASN A 105 33.80 9.58 21.37
C ASN A 105 33.29 8.29 20.76
N LEU A 106 32.06 7.90 21.12
CA LEU A 106 31.29 6.89 20.41
C LEU A 106 30.39 7.58 19.37
N LEU A 107 30.50 7.19 18.10
CA LEU A 107 29.68 7.71 17.02
C LEU A 107 28.56 6.73 16.72
N LEU A 108 27.36 7.26 16.44
CA LEU A 108 26.29 6.55 15.75
C LEU A 108 26.32 7.00 14.29
N ARG A 109 26.47 6.05 13.36
CA ARG A 109 26.42 6.30 11.93
C ARG A 109 25.21 5.66 11.29
N SER A 110 24.71 6.29 10.25
CA SER A 110 23.74 5.67 9.34
C SER A 110 24.49 4.98 8.21
N ASP A 111 24.22 3.69 8.01
CA ASP A 111 24.76 2.95 6.86
C ASP A 111 23.77 3.05 5.70
N VAL A 112 24.10 3.91 4.75
CA VAL A 112 23.32 4.10 3.52
C VAL A 112 23.85 3.11 2.48
N LEU A 113 23.29 1.90 2.45
CA LEU A 113 23.68 0.83 1.52
C LEU A 113 23.31 1.20 0.07
N SER A 114 23.96 2.22 -0.49
CA SER A 114 23.77 2.62 -1.89
C SER A 114 24.79 1.98 -2.83
N VAL A 115 25.98 1.67 -2.31
CA VAL A 115 27.08 1.07 -3.05
C VAL A 115 27.78 0.00 -2.21
N ALA A 116 28.27 -1.06 -2.85
CA ALA A 116 29.03 -2.12 -2.21
C ALA A 116 30.14 -2.65 -3.13
N ALA A 117 31.14 -3.26 -2.54
CA ALA A 117 32.16 -4.08 -3.19
C ALA A 117 32.59 -5.19 -2.22
N ASP A 118 33.05 -6.32 -2.72
CA ASP A 118 33.57 -7.41 -1.91
C ASP A 118 34.92 -7.01 -1.29
N GLU A 119 35.13 -7.31 0.00
CA GLU A 119 36.29 -6.83 0.78
C GLU A 119 37.63 -7.37 0.28
N ASP A 120 37.63 -8.49 -0.42
CA ASP A 120 38.81 -9.15 -1.00
C ASP A 120 39.29 -8.54 -2.33
N GLN A 121 38.50 -7.61 -2.91
CA GLN A 121 38.78 -6.96 -4.17
C GLN A 121 39.46 -5.60 -3.99
N ASP A 122 40.34 -5.22 -4.95
CA ASP A 122 41.05 -3.94 -4.87
C ASP A 122 40.13 -2.72 -4.97
N ILE A 123 39.04 -2.82 -5.78
CA ILE A 123 38.04 -1.78 -5.92
C ILE A 123 37.33 -1.44 -4.60
N PHE A 124 37.28 -2.35 -3.63
CA PHE A 124 36.75 -2.07 -2.29
C PHE A 124 37.42 -0.87 -1.63
N LYS A 125 38.74 -0.73 -1.79
CA LYS A 125 39.48 0.40 -1.25
C LYS A 125 38.98 1.72 -1.85
N ALA A 126 38.70 1.74 -3.15
CA ALA A 126 38.20 2.92 -3.85
C ALA A 126 36.76 3.25 -3.40
N VAL A 127 35.87 2.24 -3.26
CA VAL A 127 34.52 2.43 -2.73
C VAL A 127 34.55 2.98 -1.32
N LYS A 128 35.40 2.43 -0.44
CA LYS A 128 35.55 2.90 0.94
C LYS A 128 36.08 4.34 1.05
N VAL A 129 36.92 4.79 0.15
CA VAL A 129 37.45 6.17 0.14
C VAL A 129 36.43 7.15 -0.43
N SER A 130 35.59 6.71 -1.37
CA SER A 130 34.62 7.57 -2.05
C SER A 130 33.22 7.60 -1.38
N SER A 131 32.99 6.76 -0.38
CA SER A 131 31.68 6.63 0.30
C SER A 131 31.86 6.80 1.80
N GLU A 132 31.27 7.85 2.36
CA GLU A 132 31.30 8.14 3.80
C GLU A 132 29.89 8.02 4.39
N ASN A 133 29.75 7.16 5.38
CA ASN A 133 28.47 7.02 6.09
C ASN A 133 28.23 8.21 7.04
N PRO A 134 27.04 8.85 6.99
CA PRO A 134 26.75 10.01 7.80
C PRO A 134 26.85 9.74 9.31
N ILE A 135 27.42 10.69 10.04
CA ILE A 135 27.41 10.69 11.51
C ILE A 135 26.07 11.24 11.98
N VAL A 136 25.23 10.39 12.57
CA VAL A 136 23.92 10.75 13.12
C VAL A 136 24.05 11.44 14.47
N ALA A 137 24.95 10.91 15.34
CA ALA A 137 25.21 11.45 16.66
C ALA A 137 26.64 11.13 17.13
N SER A 138 27.18 11.95 18.03
CA SER A 138 28.47 11.76 18.68
C SER A 138 28.31 11.86 20.20
N PHE A 139 28.70 10.82 20.91
CA PHE A 139 28.54 10.71 22.35
C PHE A 139 29.88 10.72 23.05
N LYS A 140 29.98 11.53 24.09
CA LYS A 140 31.10 11.42 25.05
C LYS A 140 30.79 10.25 26.00
N PRO A 141 31.74 9.29 26.14
CA PRO A 141 31.53 8.19 27.09
C PRO A 141 31.34 8.69 28.52
N GLU A 142 30.39 8.12 29.24
CA GLU A 142 30.15 8.36 30.64
C GLU A 142 31.01 7.43 31.50
N SER A 143 31.36 7.89 32.70
CA SER A 143 32.16 7.11 33.66
C SER A 143 31.34 5.98 34.32
N GLY A 144 32.05 4.95 34.81
CA GLY A 144 31.42 3.83 35.57
C GLY A 144 30.75 2.78 34.68
N ALA A 145 31.07 2.69 33.39
CA ALA A 145 30.65 1.58 32.55
C ALA A 145 31.24 0.24 33.01
N LYS A 146 30.53 -0.88 32.71
CA LYS A 146 31.09 -2.24 32.93
C LYS A 146 32.31 -2.43 32.02
N GLU A 147 33.23 -3.31 32.40
CA GLU A 147 34.35 -3.71 31.55
C GLU A 147 33.83 -4.30 30.23
N GLY A 148 34.41 -3.94 29.10
CA GLY A 148 33.97 -4.37 27.78
C GLY A 148 32.71 -3.65 27.27
N THR A 149 32.29 -2.54 27.87
CA THR A 149 31.16 -1.73 27.43
C THR A 149 31.51 -0.25 27.35
N THR A 150 30.72 0.51 26.59
CA THR A 150 30.79 1.97 26.53
C THR A 150 29.42 2.55 26.94
N ARG A 151 29.39 3.32 28.04
CA ARG A 151 28.18 3.98 28.53
C ARG A 151 27.98 5.33 27.83
N ILE A 152 26.76 5.57 27.33
CA ILE A 152 26.39 6.85 26.69
C ILE A 152 25.03 7.33 27.18
N LYS A 153 24.84 8.66 27.19
CA LYS A 153 23.54 9.26 27.45
C LYS A 153 22.77 9.42 26.15
N VAL A 154 21.53 8.89 26.08
CA VAL A 154 20.73 8.82 24.86
C VAL A 154 19.46 9.69 24.89
N THR A 155 19.17 10.39 25.99
CA THR A 155 17.95 11.20 26.17
C THR A 155 17.72 12.14 24.98
N SER A 156 18.69 12.98 24.65
CA SER A 156 18.57 13.97 23.57
C SER A 156 18.51 13.35 22.18
N LEU A 157 19.03 12.12 22.00
CA LEU A 157 18.96 11.39 20.72
C LEU A 157 17.52 11.09 20.34
N PHE A 158 16.71 10.64 21.30
CA PHE A 158 15.33 10.21 21.07
C PHE A 158 14.30 11.31 21.31
N GLU A 159 14.49 12.20 22.27
CA GLU A 159 13.59 13.34 22.52
C GLU A 159 13.74 14.42 21.44
N GLY A 160 14.91 14.54 20.84
CA GLY A 160 15.20 15.45 19.73
C GLY A 160 14.53 15.01 18.42
N ASP A 161 14.73 15.84 17.40
CA ASP A 161 14.21 15.57 16.04
C ASP A 161 15.25 14.84 15.17
N THR A 162 15.85 13.78 15.70
CA THR A 162 16.80 12.94 14.97
C THR A 162 16.03 12.12 13.92
N GLN A 163 16.24 12.44 12.65
CA GLN A 163 15.46 11.89 11.52
C GLN A 163 15.48 10.36 11.49
N VAL A 164 16.60 9.72 11.83
CA VAL A 164 16.76 8.25 11.87
C VAL A 164 15.78 7.57 12.84
N PHE A 165 15.34 8.27 13.89
CA PHE A 165 14.41 7.79 14.92
C PHE A 165 13.13 8.61 14.98
N SER A 166 12.70 9.15 13.83
CA SER A 166 11.56 10.03 13.76
C SER A 166 10.99 10.02 12.33
N MET A 167 9.95 10.81 12.14
CA MET A 167 9.39 11.04 10.81
C MET A 167 10.39 11.81 9.92
N ASP A 168 10.49 11.41 8.66
CA ASP A 168 11.31 12.12 7.69
C ASP A 168 10.74 13.50 7.33
N SER A 169 11.57 14.35 6.72
CA SER A 169 11.19 15.72 6.36
C SER A 169 10.05 15.83 5.34
N ARG A 170 9.84 14.82 4.49
CA ARG A 170 8.74 14.81 3.51
C ARG A 170 7.43 14.50 4.20
N SER A 171 7.42 13.49 5.05
CA SER A 171 6.25 13.09 5.85
C SER A 171 5.82 14.22 6.80
N LYS A 172 6.77 14.88 7.48
CA LYS A 172 6.46 16.08 8.30
C LYS A 172 5.77 17.18 7.48
N ARG A 173 6.26 17.46 6.28
CA ARG A 173 5.63 18.46 5.40
C ARG A 173 4.23 18.07 4.96
N SER A 174 3.96 16.78 4.70
CA SER A 174 2.63 16.32 4.29
C SER A 174 1.57 16.57 5.37
N TYR A 175 1.97 16.54 6.64
CA TYR A 175 1.10 16.83 7.80
C TYR A 175 1.23 18.26 8.33
N ASN A 176 1.94 19.14 7.66
CA ASN A 176 2.20 20.52 8.09
C ASN A 176 2.88 20.60 9.47
N LEU A 177 3.70 19.64 9.83
CA LEU A 177 4.46 19.63 11.08
C LEU A 177 5.65 20.57 10.98
N GLY A 178 5.84 21.39 12.00
CA GLY A 178 7.01 22.23 12.19
C GLY A 178 8.05 21.58 13.10
N ASN A 179 8.70 22.40 13.95
CA ASN A 179 9.75 21.93 14.84
C ASN A 179 9.17 21.11 16.03
N VAL A 180 9.96 20.16 16.51
CA VAL A 180 9.71 19.46 17.77
C VAL A 180 9.77 20.44 18.94
N ARG A 181 8.80 20.33 19.83
CA ARG A 181 8.76 21.06 21.09
C ARG A 181 9.42 20.23 22.19
N GLY A 182 10.64 20.60 22.58
CA GLY A 182 11.39 19.89 23.62
C GLY A 182 10.76 19.95 25.01
N ASP A 183 9.92 20.96 25.29
CA ASP A 183 9.16 21.09 26.53
C ASP A 183 7.95 20.13 26.64
N ALA A 184 7.59 19.52 25.50
CA ALA A 184 6.42 18.62 25.37
C ALA A 184 6.79 17.32 24.63
N SER A 185 8.06 16.94 24.63
CA SER A 185 8.57 15.71 24.04
C SER A 185 9.44 14.99 25.07
N PHE A 186 9.20 13.67 25.24
CA PHE A 186 9.87 12.88 26.27
C PHE A 186 9.84 11.39 25.94
N ILE A 187 10.82 10.65 26.46
CA ILE A 187 10.86 9.19 26.37
C ILE A 187 9.86 8.60 27.37
N ASN A 188 8.91 7.82 26.87
CA ASN A 188 7.94 7.11 27.69
C ASN A 188 8.54 5.88 28.37
N SER A 189 9.29 5.09 27.59
CA SER A 189 9.97 3.88 28.08
C SER A 189 11.08 3.44 27.14
N ILE A 190 12.09 2.77 27.68
CA ILE A 190 13.05 1.98 26.91
C ILE A 190 13.06 0.57 27.51
N ARG A 191 12.85 -0.42 26.63
CA ARG A 191 12.92 -1.83 26.98
C ARG A 191 13.96 -2.50 26.11
N THR A 192 14.65 -3.49 26.65
CA THR A 192 15.71 -4.18 25.92
C THR A 192 15.51 -5.69 25.99
N TYR A 193 15.78 -6.36 24.90
CA TYR A 193 15.63 -7.80 24.65
C TYR A 193 16.93 -8.33 24.04
N PRO A 194 17.12 -9.65 23.90
CA PRO A 194 18.39 -10.21 23.45
C PRO A 194 18.89 -9.70 22.09
N ILE A 195 17.98 -9.38 21.15
CA ILE A 195 18.35 -8.94 19.80
C ILE A 195 17.80 -7.55 19.43
N ASN A 196 17.00 -6.92 20.31
CA ASN A 196 16.47 -5.59 20.04
C ASN A 196 16.32 -4.72 21.30
N THR A 197 16.26 -3.43 21.08
CA THR A 197 15.92 -2.42 22.09
C THR A 197 14.81 -1.53 21.56
N GLU A 198 13.74 -1.44 22.33
CA GLU A 198 12.51 -0.70 22.02
C GLU A 198 12.49 0.65 22.72
N VAL A 199 12.35 1.72 21.97
CA VAL A 199 12.28 3.09 22.49
C VAL A 199 10.94 3.69 22.14
N THR A 200 10.08 3.88 23.14
CA THR A 200 8.80 4.59 22.96
C THR A 200 8.96 6.04 23.39
N VAL A 201 8.63 6.96 22.47
CA VAL A 201 8.80 8.40 22.69
C VAL A 201 7.56 9.19 22.27
N THR A 202 7.12 10.12 23.12
CA THR A 202 6.12 11.13 22.77
C THR A 202 6.85 12.32 22.15
N LYS A 203 6.47 12.71 20.93
CA LYS A 203 6.95 13.92 20.25
C LYS A 203 5.80 14.86 19.95
N THR A 204 5.94 16.10 20.34
CA THR A 204 4.98 17.16 20.02
C THR A 204 5.61 18.13 19.04
N TYR A 205 4.96 18.32 17.91
CA TYR A 205 5.38 19.22 16.85
C TYR A 205 4.54 20.50 16.85
N SER A 206 5.15 21.64 16.56
CA SER A 206 4.38 22.82 16.18
C SER A 206 3.63 22.55 14.87
N TYR A 207 2.43 23.10 14.75
CA TYR A 207 1.59 22.91 13.55
C TYR A 207 1.55 24.17 12.70
N ASN A 208 1.91 24.04 11.45
CA ASN A 208 1.88 25.11 10.44
C ASN A 208 0.58 25.02 9.65
N ALA A 209 -0.47 25.73 10.11
CA ALA A 209 -1.76 25.69 9.42
C ALA A 209 -1.61 26.05 7.92
N PRO A 210 -2.26 25.31 7.01
CA PRO A 210 -2.25 25.66 5.59
C PRO A 210 -2.79 27.07 5.39
N GLN A 211 -2.05 27.92 4.66
CA GLN A 211 -2.50 29.27 4.35
C GLN A 211 -3.71 29.21 3.41
N PRO A 212 -4.81 29.91 3.73
CA PRO A 212 -5.93 30.02 2.81
C PRO A 212 -5.46 30.69 1.50
N GLY A 213 -5.54 29.98 0.37
CA GLY A 213 -5.14 30.50 -0.93
C GLY A 213 -3.81 29.96 -1.48
N ALA A 214 -3.05 29.17 -0.73
CA ALA A 214 -1.88 28.44 -1.25
C ALA A 214 -2.29 27.13 -1.99
N GLY A 215 -3.59 26.87 -2.11
CA GLY A 215 -4.13 25.75 -2.88
C GLY A 215 -4.06 26.04 -4.36
N GLY A 216 -3.09 25.49 -5.06
CA GLY A 216 -3.17 25.35 -6.52
C GLY A 216 -4.46 24.61 -6.87
N GLY A 217 -5.08 24.98 -8.00
CA GLY A 217 -6.32 24.40 -8.49
C GLY A 217 -6.28 22.85 -8.57
N PRO A 218 -7.39 22.19 -8.90
CA PRO A 218 -7.53 20.74 -8.84
C PRO A 218 -6.37 20.05 -9.54
N GLY A 219 -5.65 19.21 -8.78
CA GLY A 219 -4.36 18.66 -9.15
C GLY A 219 -4.40 17.84 -10.42
N GLY A 220 -3.57 18.21 -11.37
CA GLY A 220 -3.09 17.32 -12.41
C GLY A 220 -2.03 16.36 -11.87
N PRO A 221 -1.64 15.29 -12.60
CA PRO A 221 -0.57 14.39 -12.20
C PRO A 221 0.74 15.18 -12.07
N GLY A 222 1.25 15.31 -10.84
CA GLY A 222 2.46 16.09 -10.52
C GLY A 222 2.21 17.43 -9.83
N GLY A 223 0.95 17.80 -9.53
CA GLY A 223 0.63 18.93 -8.67
C GLY A 223 1.11 18.71 -7.22
N PRO A 224 1.36 19.79 -6.44
CA PRO A 224 1.73 19.64 -5.04
C PRO A 224 0.63 18.85 -4.32
N GLN A 225 1.06 17.76 -3.64
CA GLN A 225 0.17 17.00 -2.78
C GLN A 225 -0.55 17.98 -1.85
N MET A 226 -1.86 17.90 -1.82
CA MET A 226 -2.64 18.64 -0.82
C MET A 226 -2.10 18.21 0.55
N SER A 227 -1.59 19.17 1.32
CA SER A 227 -1.17 18.89 2.67
C SER A 227 -2.36 18.38 3.47
N ASN A 228 -2.21 17.23 4.12
CA ASN A 228 -3.25 16.68 4.98
C ASN A 228 -3.46 17.66 6.16
N ALA A 229 -4.59 18.33 6.19
CA ALA A 229 -4.94 19.19 7.31
C ALA A 229 -5.27 18.30 8.52
N VAL A 230 -4.58 18.51 9.63
CA VAL A 230 -4.88 17.81 10.90
C VAL A 230 -5.82 18.72 11.73
N PRO A 231 -7.13 18.38 11.86
CA PRO A 231 -8.12 19.26 12.51
C PRO A 231 -7.73 19.62 13.95
N ALA A 232 -7.22 18.67 14.72
CA ALA A 232 -6.76 18.93 16.08
C ALA A 232 -5.52 19.83 16.08
N GLY A 233 -4.61 19.72 15.10
CA GLY A 233 -3.47 20.62 14.92
C GLY A 233 -3.92 22.05 14.61
N MET A 234 -4.92 22.20 13.77
CA MET A 234 -5.53 23.53 13.48
C MET A 234 -6.13 24.17 14.75
N SER A 235 -6.74 23.37 15.61
CA SER A 235 -7.34 23.85 16.86
C SER A 235 -6.32 24.17 17.95
N ALA A 236 -5.32 23.29 18.15
CA ALA A 236 -4.37 23.38 19.25
C ALA A 236 -3.04 24.08 18.89
N GLY A 237 -2.74 24.24 17.59
CA GLY A 237 -1.45 24.76 17.13
C GLY A 237 -0.29 23.77 17.27
N VAL A 238 -0.58 22.54 17.69
CA VAL A 238 0.38 21.46 17.90
C VAL A 238 -0.21 20.11 17.50
N VAL A 239 0.67 19.17 17.17
CA VAL A 239 0.33 17.76 16.91
C VAL A 239 1.25 16.90 17.76
N THR A 240 0.68 15.99 18.53
CA THR A 240 1.42 15.03 19.36
C THR A 240 1.32 13.64 18.77
N ILE A 241 2.47 12.98 18.63
CA ILE A 241 2.61 11.63 18.09
C ILE A 241 3.45 10.81 19.06
N VAL A 242 3.02 9.60 19.33
CA VAL A 242 3.84 8.62 20.04
C VAL A 242 4.44 7.67 19.02
N PHE A 243 5.76 7.61 18.99
CA PHE A 243 6.53 6.67 18.17
C PHE A 243 7.10 5.55 19.03
N ASN A 244 7.28 4.39 18.41
CA ASN A 244 8.14 3.35 18.89
C ASN A 244 9.25 3.10 17.87
N THR A 245 10.51 3.12 18.32
CA THR A 245 11.64 2.72 17.50
C THR A 245 12.20 1.40 18.02
N SER A 246 12.13 0.36 17.17
CA SER A 246 12.79 -0.92 17.38
C SER A 246 14.20 -0.87 16.79
N MET A 247 15.22 -1.05 17.62
CA MET A 247 16.63 -1.15 17.20
C MET A 247 17.01 -2.63 17.17
N VAL A 248 16.91 -3.28 16.02
CA VAL A 248 17.10 -4.73 15.86
C VAL A 248 18.50 -5.04 15.38
N LEU A 249 19.23 -5.90 16.09
CA LEU A 249 20.55 -6.37 15.69
C LEU A 249 20.46 -7.31 14.49
N LEU A 250 21.07 -6.93 13.37
CA LEU A 250 21.13 -7.76 12.17
C LEU A 250 22.10 -8.92 12.30
N PRO A 251 21.87 -10.02 11.57
CA PRO A 251 22.78 -11.16 11.54
C PRO A 251 24.22 -10.71 11.22
N GLU A 252 25.19 -11.35 11.86
CA GLU A 252 26.60 -11.06 11.58
C GLU A 252 26.99 -11.44 10.16
N VAL A 253 26.54 -12.61 9.73
CA VAL A 253 26.68 -13.10 8.36
C VAL A 253 25.33 -12.97 7.65
N PRO A 254 25.21 -12.03 6.68
CA PRO A 254 23.97 -11.89 5.90
C PRO A 254 23.61 -13.19 5.17
N MET A 255 22.32 -13.44 5.00
CA MET A 255 21.82 -14.55 4.21
C MET A 255 22.29 -14.43 2.75
N GLN A 256 22.54 -15.56 2.08
CA GLN A 256 22.80 -15.54 0.64
C GLN A 256 21.61 -14.94 -0.11
N GLN A 257 21.87 -13.89 -0.91
CA GLN A 257 20.89 -13.24 -1.73
C GLN A 257 20.27 -14.18 -2.77
N ARG A 258 18.97 -14.06 -3.01
CA ARG A 258 18.32 -14.58 -4.20
C ARG A 258 17.96 -13.42 -5.12
N LEU A 259 18.51 -13.42 -6.33
CA LEU A 259 18.33 -12.31 -7.24
C LEU A 259 16.86 -12.17 -7.69
N PHE A 260 16.43 -10.93 -7.80
CA PHE A 260 15.07 -10.58 -8.19
C PHE A 260 14.80 -10.93 -9.67
N ASP A 261 13.65 -11.54 -9.91
CA ASP A 261 13.13 -11.75 -11.27
C ASP A 261 11.75 -11.11 -11.41
N PRO A 262 11.53 -10.22 -12.40
CA PRO A 262 10.25 -9.52 -12.57
C PRO A 262 9.09 -10.44 -13.01
N ARG A 263 9.35 -11.72 -13.27
CA ARG A 263 8.32 -12.73 -13.61
C ARG A 263 7.79 -13.44 -12.36
N VAL A 264 8.34 -13.15 -11.18
CA VAL A 264 7.87 -13.68 -9.88
C VAL A 264 7.73 -12.53 -8.89
N GLY A 265 6.60 -12.40 -8.24
CA GLY A 265 6.19 -11.24 -7.48
C GLY A 265 6.73 -11.18 -6.06
N TYR A 266 7.98 -10.80 -5.87
CA TYR A 266 8.58 -10.55 -4.58
C TYR A 266 8.86 -9.07 -4.35
N PHE A 267 8.81 -8.62 -3.09
CA PHE A 267 9.49 -7.40 -2.67
C PHE A 267 10.99 -7.56 -2.86
N ALA A 268 11.69 -6.48 -3.17
CA ALA A 268 13.11 -6.55 -3.47
C ALA A 268 13.82 -5.26 -3.10
N ASP A 269 15.00 -5.43 -2.51
CA ASP A 269 15.97 -4.39 -2.28
C ASP A 269 17.09 -4.43 -3.33
N GLY A 270 17.97 -3.47 -3.29
CA GLY A 270 19.13 -3.46 -4.18
C GLY A 270 20.09 -2.30 -3.94
N TYR A 271 21.28 -2.48 -4.48
CA TYR A 271 22.37 -1.49 -4.42
C TYR A 271 23.25 -1.58 -5.68
N SER A 272 24.09 -0.58 -5.88
CA SER A 272 25.11 -0.61 -6.93
C SER A 272 26.32 -1.41 -6.46
N LYS A 273 26.70 -2.47 -7.17
CA LYS A 273 27.86 -3.31 -6.85
C LYS A 273 29.02 -3.00 -7.77
N PHE A 274 30.18 -2.75 -7.19
CA PHE A 274 31.47 -2.63 -7.89
C PHE A 274 32.25 -3.92 -7.76
N SER A 275 32.96 -4.32 -8.81
CA SER A 275 33.93 -5.41 -8.78
C SER A 275 35.13 -5.11 -9.71
N ASP A 276 36.28 -5.75 -9.44
CA ASP A 276 37.50 -5.55 -10.23
C ASP A 276 37.34 -5.98 -11.69
N GLU A 277 36.46 -6.92 -11.99
CA GLU A 277 36.27 -7.46 -13.33
C GLU A 277 35.24 -6.70 -14.16
N GLN A 278 34.48 -5.78 -13.54
CA GLN A 278 33.41 -5.05 -14.22
C GLN A 278 33.96 -3.94 -15.12
N GLN A 279 33.27 -3.72 -16.25
CA GLN A 279 33.46 -2.54 -17.10
C GLN A 279 32.27 -1.58 -17.00
N GLU A 280 31.18 -2.02 -16.36
CA GLU A 280 29.96 -1.25 -16.07
C GLU A 280 29.48 -1.61 -14.66
N VAL A 281 29.01 -0.60 -13.91
CA VAL A 281 28.50 -0.83 -12.54
C VAL A 281 27.21 -1.62 -12.58
N GLU A 282 27.17 -2.70 -11.84
CA GLU A 282 25.99 -3.56 -11.75
C GLU A 282 25.01 -3.05 -10.71
N THR A 283 23.73 -2.98 -11.04
CA THR A 283 22.65 -2.83 -10.06
C THR A 283 22.18 -4.22 -9.63
N VAL A 284 22.58 -4.65 -8.45
CA VAL A 284 22.12 -5.91 -7.85
C VAL A 284 20.78 -5.68 -7.20
N ARG A 285 19.78 -6.49 -7.55
CA ARG A 285 18.48 -6.55 -6.88
C ARG A 285 18.22 -7.96 -6.39
N PHE A 286 17.71 -8.08 -5.17
CA PHE A 286 17.43 -9.37 -4.54
C PHE A 286 16.12 -9.31 -3.78
N ILE A 287 15.45 -10.48 -3.64
CA ILE A 287 14.15 -10.61 -3.00
C ILE A 287 14.26 -10.61 -1.48
N THR A 288 13.19 -10.15 -0.81
CA THR A 288 13.02 -10.30 0.63
C THR A 288 12.39 -11.66 0.94
N ARG A 289 12.93 -12.39 1.91
CA ARG A 289 12.46 -13.73 2.32
C ARG A 289 13.02 -14.16 3.68
N TRP A 290 12.35 -15.08 4.36
CA TRP A 290 12.89 -15.70 5.57
C TRP A 290 14.09 -16.61 5.26
N ARG A 291 15.03 -16.71 6.20
CA ARG A 291 16.11 -17.69 6.16
C ARG A 291 15.58 -19.05 6.58
N LEU A 292 15.52 -20.02 5.66
CA LEU A 292 15.24 -21.41 5.95
C LEU A 292 16.46 -22.25 5.55
N GLU A 293 17.00 -22.98 6.51
CA GLU A 293 18.19 -23.82 6.35
C GLU A 293 17.91 -25.23 6.83
N ALA A 294 18.33 -26.23 6.07
CA ALA A 294 18.26 -27.62 6.48
C ALA A 294 19.36 -27.91 7.52
N ARG A 295 19.10 -28.84 8.44
CA ARG A 295 20.15 -29.36 9.30
C ARG A 295 21.21 -30.07 8.44
N PRO A 296 22.50 -30.03 8.81
CA PRO A 296 23.58 -30.64 8.00
C PRO A 296 23.29 -32.09 7.61
N GLU A 297 22.68 -32.87 8.49
CA GLU A 297 22.29 -34.27 8.26
C GLU A 297 21.12 -34.46 7.30
N ASP A 298 20.33 -33.39 7.05
CA ASP A 298 19.16 -33.47 6.20
C ASP A 298 19.40 -32.88 4.79
N VAL A 299 20.53 -32.18 4.57
CA VAL A 299 20.86 -31.56 3.27
C VAL A 299 20.81 -32.56 2.11
N GLU A 300 21.43 -33.75 2.28
CA GLU A 300 21.44 -34.78 1.24
C GLU A 300 20.04 -35.40 1.01
N LYS A 301 19.17 -35.44 2.02
CA LYS A 301 17.77 -35.84 1.86
C LYS A 301 17.01 -34.83 1.01
N GLN A 302 17.17 -33.55 1.33
CA GLN A 302 16.51 -32.47 0.62
C GLN A 302 16.97 -32.40 -0.85
N LYS A 303 18.25 -32.55 -1.13
CA LYS A 303 18.78 -32.66 -2.50
C LYS A 303 18.15 -33.80 -3.32
N ARG A 304 17.73 -34.89 -2.66
CA ARG A 304 17.00 -36.00 -3.30
C ARG A 304 15.49 -35.73 -3.44
N GLY A 305 15.00 -34.58 -2.98
CA GLY A 305 13.58 -34.19 -3.05
C GLY A 305 12.74 -34.69 -1.86
N GLU A 306 13.36 -35.15 -0.78
CA GLU A 306 12.65 -35.48 0.47
C GLU A 306 12.31 -34.19 1.24
N LEU A 307 11.15 -34.15 1.89
CA LEU A 307 10.78 -33.03 2.75
C LEU A 307 11.59 -33.07 4.05
N VAL A 308 12.17 -31.93 4.42
CA VAL A 308 12.94 -31.77 5.66
C VAL A 308 12.41 -30.62 6.50
N GLU A 309 12.63 -30.65 7.80
CA GLU A 309 12.30 -29.55 8.69
C GLU A 309 13.42 -28.49 8.68
N PRO A 310 13.10 -27.20 8.66
CA PRO A 310 14.11 -26.16 8.80
C PRO A 310 14.70 -26.15 10.23
N VAL A 311 15.93 -25.65 10.36
CA VAL A 311 16.56 -25.41 11.67
C VAL A 311 15.70 -24.49 12.53
N LYS A 312 15.15 -23.42 11.93
CA LYS A 312 14.24 -22.47 12.56
C LYS A 312 12.99 -22.32 11.68
N PRO A 313 11.83 -22.79 12.12
CA PRO A 313 10.57 -22.56 11.41
C PRO A 313 10.12 -21.10 11.56
N ILE A 314 9.23 -20.65 10.66
CA ILE A 314 8.53 -19.38 10.73
C ILE A 314 7.34 -19.56 11.68
N VAL A 315 7.35 -18.86 12.81
CA VAL A 315 6.30 -19.00 13.83
C VAL A 315 5.63 -17.66 14.07
N TYR A 316 4.30 -17.64 13.97
CA TYR A 316 3.49 -16.49 14.33
C TYR A 316 2.74 -16.74 15.64
N TYR A 317 2.71 -15.72 16.49
CA TYR A 317 1.91 -15.75 17.71
C TYR A 317 0.68 -14.86 17.56
N ILE A 318 -0.45 -15.30 18.11
CA ILE A 318 -1.68 -14.51 18.12
C ILE A 318 -1.69 -13.63 19.37
N ASP A 319 -1.80 -12.31 19.17
CA ASP A 319 -1.90 -11.33 20.27
C ASP A 319 -3.02 -11.73 21.23
N PRO A 320 -2.77 -11.80 22.55
CA PRO A 320 -3.78 -12.14 23.56
C PRO A 320 -4.96 -11.14 23.58
N ALA A 321 -4.79 -9.93 23.05
CA ALA A 321 -5.90 -8.98 22.87
C ALA A 321 -6.91 -9.42 21.79
N THR A 322 -6.57 -10.40 20.97
CA THR A 322 -7.47 -10.93 19.94
C THR A 322 -8.67 -11.64 20.57
N PRO A 323 -9.93 -11.28 20.20
CA PRO A 323 -11.12 -11.98 20.66
C PRO A 323 -11.03 -13.48 20.38
N LYS A 324 -11.35 -14.32 21.37
CA LYS A 324 -11.12 -15.77 21.34
C LYS A 324 -11.74 -16.48 20.16
N GLN A 325 -12.93 -16.02 19.71
CA GLN A 325 -13.63 -16.61 18.58
C GLN A 325 -12.87 -16.44 17.25
N TRP A 326 -11.98 -15.44 17.12
CA TRP A 326 -11.24 -15.18 15.86
C TRP A 326 -9.88 -15.84 15.80
N ARG A 327 -9.27 -16.19 16.96
CA ARG A 327 -7.93 -16.80 17.04
C ARG A 327 -7.78 -18.03 16.15
N PRO A 328 -8.72 -19.02 16.15
CA PRO A 328 -8.59 -20.22 15.33
C PRO A 328 -8.52 -19.92 13.81
N TYR A 329 -9.20 -18.89 13.36
CA TYR A 329 -9.23 -18.52 11.95
C TYR A 329 -7.96 -17.79 11.52
N LEU A 330 -7.39 -16.94 12.38
CA LEU A 330 -6.08 -16.32 12.14
C LEU A 330 -4.98 -17.38 12.08
N ILE A 331 -4.97 -18.34 13.02
CA ILE A 331 -4.04 -19.47 13.02
C ILE A 331 -4.18 -20.30 11.74
N ALA A 332 -5.42 -20.60 11.34
CA ALA A 332 -5.68 -21.36 10.12
C ALA A 332 -5.14 -20.63 8.87
N GLY A 333 -5.27 -19.29 8.82
CA GLY A 333 -4.74 -18.50 7.70
C GLY A 333 -3.23 -18.56 7.56
N VAL A 334 -2.48 -18.59 8.68
CA VAL A 334 -1.03 -18.83 8.68
C VAL A 334 -0.72 -20.26 8.21
N ASN A 335 -1.41 -21.25 8.78
CA ASN A 335 -1.13 -22.65 8.51
C ASN A 335 -1.46 -23.08 7.08
N ASP A 336 -2.31 -22.35 6.37
CA ASP A 336 -2.63 -22.57 4.95
C ASP A 336 -1.38 -22.56 4.06
N TRP A 337 -0.35 -21.79 4.43
CA TRP A 337 0.90 -21.68 3.67
C TRP A 337 1.78 -22.94 3.75
N GLN A 338 1.55 -23.84 4.70
CA GLN A 338 2.36 -25.06 4.83
C GLN A 338 2.42 -25.87 3.52
N ALA A 339 1.30 -25.97 2.78
CA ALA A 339 1.28 -26.68 1.51
C ALA A 339 2.18 -26.05 0.44
N ALA A 340 2.38 -24.73 0.48
CA ALA A 340 3.30 -24.04 -0.43
C ALA A 340 4.77 -24.31 -0.05
N PHE A 341 5.08 -24.37 1.24
CA PHE A 341 6.41 -24.73 1.72
C PHE A 341 6.76 -26.20 1.45
N GLU A 342 5.79 -27.11 1.49
CA GLU A 342 6.00 -28.52 1.09
C GLU A 342 6.41 -28.62 -0.37
N GLN A 343 5.82 -27.83 -1.28
CA GLN A 343 6.27 -27.78 -2.68
C GLN A 343 7.70 -27.25 -2.80
N ALA A 344 8.14 -26.38 -1.89
CA ALA A 344 9.51 -25.88 -1.83
C ALA A 344 10.50 -26.85 -1.16
N GLY A 345 10.06 -28.02 -0.71
CA GLY A 345 10.90 -29.05 -0.07
C GLY A 345 10.98 -28.97 1.46
N TRP A 346 10.07 -28.22 2.09
CA TRP A 346 10.07 -28.02 3.53
C TRP A 346 8.86 -28.65 4.23
N LYS A 347 9.09 -29.30 5.37
CA LYS A 347 8.04 -29.81 6.25
C LYS A 347 8.01 -28.98 7.53
N ASN A 348 6.83 -28.68 8.04
CA ASN A 348 6.62 -27.90 9.27
C ASN A 348 7.38 -26.57 9.26
N ALA A 349 7.41 -25.89 8.10
CA ALA A 349 8.20 -24.68 7.92
C ALA A 349 7.53 -23.43 8.45
N ILE A 350 6.19 -23.41 8.53
CA ILE A 350 5.39 -22.29 9.00
C ILE A 350 4.20 -22.77 9.82
N HIS A 351 3.93 -22.10 10.93
CA HIS A 351 2.73 -22.32 11.73
C HIS A 351 2.45 -21.12 12.64
N ALA A 352 1.24 -21.08 13.22
CA ALA A 352 0.89 -20.10 14.24
C ALA A 352 0.44 -20.77 15.53
N GLU A 353 0.67 -20.08 16.64
CA GLU A 353 0.33 -20.50 18.00
C GLU A 353 -0.39 -19.36 18.73
N GLU A 354 -1.19 -19.71 19.74
CA GLU A 354 -1.67 -18.72 20.71
C GLU A 354 -0.48 -18.24 21.57
N TRP A 355 -0.50 -16.95 21.95
CA TRP A 355 0.50 -16.40 22.85
C TRP A 355 0.45 -17.10 24.20
N PRO A 356 1.58 -17.62 24.73
CA PRO A 356 1.64 -18.27 26.04
C PRO A 356 1.59 -17.21 27.16
N GLU A 357 0.38 -16.96 27.67
CA GLU A 357 0.12 -15.89 28.65
C GLU A 357 0.93 -16.01 29.95
N ASP A 358 1.34 -17.21 30.31
CA ASP A 358 2.06 -17.50 31.56
C ASP A 358 3.60 -17.48 31.43
N ASN A 359 4.14 -17.12 30.26
CA ASN A 359 5.60 -17.11 30.03
C ASN A 359 6.18 -15.69 30.22
N PRO A 360 6.82 -15.39 31.38
CA PRO A 360 7.38 -14.08 31.66
C PRO A 360 8.60 -13.71 30.80
N ASP A 361 9.20 -14.69 30.11
CA ASP A 361 10.39 -14.48 29.27
C ASP A 361 10.02 -14.06 27.84
N MET A 362 8.73 -14.00 27.51
CA MET A 362 8.23 -13.57 26.23
C MET A 362 7.58 -12.19 26.31
N SER A 363 7.84 -11.37 25.31
CA SER A 363 7.20 -10.06 25.12
C SER A 363 6.76 -9.89 23.67
N LEU A 364 5.61 -9.27 23.46
CA LEU A 364 5.12 -8.90 22.12
C LEU A 364 6.01 -7.84 21.41
N GLU A 365 6.98 -7.28 22.13
CA GLU A 365 7.94 -6.30 21.61
C GLU A 365 9.33 -6.93 21.37
N ASP A 366 9.51 -8.20 21.65
CA ASP A 366 10.78 -8.92 21.42
C ASP A 366 10.84 -9.41 19.96
N ALA A 367 11.79 -8.87 19.19
CA ALA A 367 11.94 -9.15 17.76
C ALA A 367 12.26 -10.62 17.42
N ARG A 368 12.46 -11.48 18.42
CA ARG A 368 12.55 -12.93 18.20
C ARG A 368 11.21 -13.57 17.86
N PHE A 369 10.09 -12.87 18.09
CA PHE A 369 8.73 -13.39 17.96
C PHE A 369 7.93 -12.55 16.96
N SER A 370 7.46 -13.18 15.88
CA SER A 370 6.52 -12.56 14.96
C SER A 370 5.10 -12.67 15.48
N VAL A 371 4.31 -11.61 15.38
CA VAL A 371 3.00 -11.51 16.05
C VAL A 371 1.93 -10.95 15.10
N ILE A 372 0.74 -11.56 15.13
CA ILE A 372 -0.47 -10.92 14.58
C ILE A 372 -1.06 -10.06 15.70
N ARG A 373 -0.81 -8.73 15.62
CA ARG A 373 -1.22 -7.72 16.61
C ARG A 373 -2.66 -7.29 16.37
N TYR A 374 -3.49 -7.35 17.41
CA TYR A 374 -4.89 -6.95 17.31
C TYR A 374 -5.08 -5.51 17.76
N LEU A 375 -5.53 -4.66 16.84
CA LEU A 375 -5.61 -3.21 17.03
C LEU A 375 -7.06 -2.74 17.05
N ALA A 376 -7.48 -2.06 18.12
CA ALA A 376 -8.80 -1.45 18.23
C ALA A 376 -8.84 -0.15 17.42
N SER A 377 -9.00 -0.28 16.11
CA SER A 377 -9.02 0.85 15.16
C SER A 377 -10.32 0.85 14.35
N PRO A 378 -10.88 2.04 14.03
CA PRO A 378 -11.98 2.18 13.08
C PRO A 378 -11.56 1.93 11.62
N THR A 379 -10.27 1.76 11.35
CA THR A 379 -9.75 1.49 10.01
C THR A 379 -10.21 0.12 9.53
N ALA A 380 -10.80 0.10 8.34
CA ALA A 380 -11.23 -1.12 7.68
C ALA A 380 -10.08 -1.67 6.82
N ASN A 381 -9.05 -2.19 7.47
CA ASN A 381 -7.84 -2.71 6.82
C ASN A 381 -7.14 -3.77 7.68
N ALA A 382 -6.14 -4.43 7.09
CA ALA A 382 -5.06 -5.16 7.76
C ALA A 382 -3.75 -4.79 7.06
N TYR A 383 -2.61 -5.02 7.70
CA TYR A 383 -1.30 -4.64 7.18
C TYR A 383 -0.25 -5.67 7.57
N GLY A 384 0.38 -6.31 6.58
CA GLY A 384 1.39 -7.35 6.75
C GLY A 384 2.81 -6.88 6.38
N PRO A 385 3.49 -6.09 7.24
CA PRO A 385 4.87 -5.67 6.99
C PRO A 385 5.86 -6.77 7.33
N ASN A 386 7.07 -6.63 6.81
CA ASN A 386 8.23 -7.39 7.28
C ASN A 386 9.40 -6.46 7.57
N VAL A 387 10.18 -6.78 8.60
CA VAL A 387 11.46 -6.15 8.92
C VAL A 387 12.55 -7.05 8.36
N HIS A 388 13.38 -6.54 7.48
CA HIS A 388 14.38 -7.34 6.80
C HIS A 388 15.76 -6.66 6.75
N ASP A 389 16.79 -7.47 6.64
CA ASP A 389 18.17 -7.02 6.48
C ASP A 389 18.37 -6.47 5.06
N PRO A 390 18.59 -5.16 4.87
CA PRO A 390 18.72 -4.56 3.54
C PRO A 390 20.00 -5.00 2.80
N ARG A 391 20.92 -5.74 3.45
CA ARG A 391 22.12 -6.31 2.81
C ARG A 391 21.81 -7.60 2.06
N SER A 392 20.74 -8.31 2.45
CA SER A 392 20.49 -9.68 1.96
C SER A 392 19.02 -9.98 1.64
N GLY A 393 18.09 -9.13 2.10
CA GLY A 393 16.65 -9.38 2.05
C GLY A 393 16.17 -10.42 3.08
N GLU A 394 17.00 -10.78 4.09
CA GLU A 394 16.58 -11.71 5.15
C GLU A 394 15.53 -11.07 6.04
N ILE A 395 14.32 -11.64 6.07
CA ILE A 395 13.28 -11.21 6.99
C ILE A 395 13.63 -11.66 8.41
N ILE A 396 13.65 -10.72 9.35
CA ILE A 396 14.02 -10.95 10.75
C ILE A 396 12.80 -11.16 11.63
N GLU A 397 11.79 -10.30 11.46
CA GLU A 397 10.52 -10.35 12.17
C GLU A 397 9.37 -9.82 11.31
N SER A 398 8.15 -10.11 11.74
CA SER A 398 6.96 -9.47 11.18
C SER A 398 5.89 -9.27 12.24
N HIS A 399 5.36 -8.04 12.33
CA HIS A 399 4.21 -7.71 13.15
C HIS A 399 3.03 -7.33 12.24
N ILE A 400 2.13 -8.29 12.01
CA ILE A 400 0.92 -8.04 11.22
C ILE A 400 -0.04 -7.19 12.03
N GLY A 401 -0.41 -6.03 11.52
CA GLY A 401 -1.42 -5.15 12.10
C GLY A 401 -2.83 -5.61 11.70
N TRP A 402 -3.58 -6.18 12.64
CA TRP A 402 -4.96 -6.60 12.45
C TRP A 402 -5.92 -5.58 13.04
N TYR A 403 -6.56 -4.77 12.21
CA TYR A 403 -7.52 -3.76 12.69
C TYR A 403 -8.91 -4.39 12.89
N HIS A 404 -9.53 -4.07 14.04
CA HIS A 404 -10.84 -4.62 14.39
C HIS A 404 -11.89 -4.43 13.28
N ASN A 405 -11.88 -3.29 12.62
CA ASN A 405 -12.89 -2.91 11.63
C ASN A 405 -12.68 -3.55 10.24
N VAL A 406 -11.65 -4.38 10.04
CA VAL A 406 -11.51 -5.18 8.80
C VAL A 406 -12.75 -6.05 8.55
N MET A 407 -13.45 -6.45 9.60
CA MET A 407 -14.69 -7.22 9.51
C MET A 407 -15.79 -6.49 8.73
N THR A 408 -15.88 -5.16 8.86
CA THR A 408 -16.82 -4.37 8.05
C THR A 408 -16.47 -4.41 6.58
N LEU A 409 -15.18 -4.34 6.24
CA LEU A 409 -14.70 -4.38 4.87
C LEU A 409 -15.05 -5.70 4.18
N VAL A 410 -14.72 -6.83 4.82
CA VAL A 410 -14.99 -8.15 4.24
C VAL A 410 -16.47 -8.48 4.22
N HIS A 411 -17.25 -7.96 5.20
CA HIS A 411 -18.72 -8.06 5.19
C HIS A 411 -19.31 -7.41 3.93
N ASP A 412 -18.93 -6.15 3.66
CA ASP A 412 -19.48 -5.38 2.55
C ASP A 412 -19.09 -5.98 1.20
N TRP A 413 -17.84 -6.39 1.04
CA TRP A 413 -17.43 -7.10 -0.18
C TRP A 413 -18.20 -8.38 -0.40
N TYR A 414 -18.33 -9.21 0.64
CA TYR A 414 -18.99 -10.49 0.50
C TYR A 414 -20.48 -10.33 0.23
N GLN A 415 -21.16 -9.40 0.89
CA GLN A 415 -22.58 -9.15 0.64
C GLN A 415 -22.84 -8.67 -0.79
N VAL A 416 -22.00 -7.77 -1.32
CA VAL A 416 -22.17 -7.22 -2.67
C VAL A 416 -21.81 -8.24 -3.75
N GLN A 417 -20.70 -8.96 -3.58
CA GLN A 417 -20.17 -9.85 -4.62
C GLN A 417 -20.78 -11.25 -4.59
N ALA A 418 -21.09 -11.78 -3.42
CA ALA A 418 -21.58 -13.14 -3.23
C ALA A 418 -23.05 -13.24 -2.72
N GLY A 419 -23.66 -12.13 -2.27
CA GLY A 419 -25.02 -12.17 -1.70
C GLY A 419 -26.11 -12.68 -2.66
N ALA A 420 -25.91 -12.55 -3.96
CA ALA A 420 -26.82 -13.17 -4.95
C ALA A 420 -26.76 -14.70 -4.91
N VAL A 421 -25.60 -15.30 -4.60
CA VAL A 421 -25.30 -16.73 -4.66
C VAL A 421 -25.37 -17.38 -3.29
N ASP A 422 -24.77 -16.78 -2.26
CA ASP A 422 -24.71 -17.31 -0.89
C ASP A 422 -25.75 -16.66 0.03
N PRO A 423 -26.81 -17.41 0.45
CA PRO A 423 -27.82 -16.89 1.37
C PRO A 423 -27.27 -16.44 2.73
N ARG A 424 -26.11 -16.96 3.18
CA ARG A 424 -25.49 -16.59 4.45
C ARG A 424 -25.02 -15.13 4.48
N ALA A 425 -24.74 -14.55 3.29
CA ALA A 425 -24.36 -13.15 3.12
C ALA A 425 -25.53 -12.15 3.29
N ARG A 426 -26.78 -12.61 3.42
CA ARG A 426 -28.00 -11.78 3.34
C ARG A 426 -28.44 -11.26 4.70
N LYS A 427 -27.53 -10.75 5.50
CA LYS A 427 -27.80 -10.20 6.84
C LYS A 427 -26.72 -9.19 7.26
N ILE A 428 -27.09 -8.29 8.15
CA ILE A 428 -26.23 -7.22 8.66
C ILE A 428 -25.07 -7.72 9.54
N LYS A 429 -25.27 -8.83 10.23
CA LYS A 429 -24.27 -9.46 11.10
C LYS A 429 -24.11 -10.92 10.74
N TYR A 430 -22.93 -11.31 10.33
CA TYR A 430 -22.60 -12.71 10.03
C TYR A 430 -22.45 -13.52 11.31
N ASP A 431 -22.73 -14.83 11.23
CA ASP A 431 -22.32 -15.76 12.28
C ASP A 431 -20.80 -15.91 12.32
N ASP A 432 -20.30 -16.44 13.45
CA ASP A 432 -18.87 -16.56 13.71
C ASP A 432 -18.18 -17.47 12.69
N GLU A 433 -18.87 -18.47 12.13
CA GLU A 433 -18.30 -19.34 11.10
C GLU A 433 -18.05 -18.57 9.79
N LEU A 434 -19.05 -17.86 9.29
CA LEU A 434 -18.91 -17.08 8.04
C LEU A 434 -17.90 -15.96 8.19
N MET A 435 -17.99 -15.18 9.29
CA MET A 435 -17.01 -14.11 9.53
C MET A 435 -15.62 -14.65 9.74
N GLY A 436 -15.49 -15.79 10.43
CA GLY A 436 -14.22 -16.48 10.64
C GLY A 436 -13.57 -16.93 9.33
N ASP A 437 -14.35 -17.47 8.38
CA ASP A 437 -13.86 -17.83 7.05
C ASP A 437 -13.30 -16.60 6.29
N LEU A 438 -13.97 -15.45 6.40
CA LEU A 438 -13.53 -14.20 5.80
C LEU A 438 -12.26 -13.67 6.48
N ILE A 439 -12.15 -13.80 7.81
CA ILE A 439 -10.94 -13.48 8.58
C ILE A 439 -9.77 -14.38 8.15
N ARG A 440 -9.99 -15.69 7.98
CA ARG A 440 -8.97 -16.63 7.51
C ARG A 440 -8.42 -16.23 6.15
N PHE A 441 -9.30 -15.86 5.22
CA PHE A 441 -8.91 -15.38 3.90
C PHE A 441 -7.94 -14.19 4.00
N VAL A 442 -8.31 -13.15 4.77
CA VAL A 442 -7.44 -11.97 4.93
C VAL A 442 -6.15 -12.34 5.65
N SER A 443 -6.21 -13.20 6.70
CA SER A 443 -5.01 -13.67 7.39
C SER A 443 -4.04 -14.36 6.45
N SER A 444 -4.52 -15.26 5.58
CA SER A 444 -3.66 -15.92 4.58
C SER A 444 -3.01 -14.91 3.63
N HIS A 445 -3.74 -13.87 3.23
CA HIS A 445 -3.24 -12.80 2.35
C HIS A 445 -2.13 -11.98 3.03
N GLU A 446 -2.38 -11.47 4.25
CA GLU A 446 -1.40 -10.66 4.99
C GLU A 446 -0.12 -11.43 5.30
N VAL A 447 -0.27 -12.72 5.64
CA VAL A 447 0.89 -13.60 5.81
C VAL A 447 1.72 -13.71 4.53
N GLY A 448 1.10 -13.76 3.37
CA GLY A 448 1.80 -13.76 2.09
C GLY A 448 2.76 -12.57 1.92
N HIS A 449 2.35 -11.37 2.33
CA HIS A 449 3.23 -10.20 2.35
C HIS A 449 4.42 -10.38 3.28
N THR A 450 4.19 -10.95 4.43
CA THR A 450 5.27 -11.22 5.40
C THR A 450 6.21 -12.36 5.00
N LEU A 451 5.87 -13.09 3.95
CA LEU A 451 6.74 -14.05 3.27
C LEU A 451 7.52 -13.43 2.09
N GLY A 452 7.41 -12.13 1.89
CA GLY A 452 8.06 -11.37 0.82
C GLY A 452 7.24 -11.23 -0.46
N LEU A 453 6.01 -11.75 -0.51
CA LEU A 453 5.21 -11.73 -1.74
C LEU A 453 4.50 -10.39 -1.94
N ARG A 454 4.51 -9.92 -3.19
CA ARG A 454 3.74 -8.78 -3.66
C ARG A 454 2.36 -9.22 -4.18
N HIS A 455 1.45 -8.27 -4.31
CA HIS A 455 0.19 -8.54 -5.00
C HIS A 455 0.41 -9.05 -6.43
N ASN A 456 -0.33 -10.09 -6.80
CA ASN A 456 -0.43 -10.58 -8.17
C ASN A 456 -1.84 -10.32 -8.72
N MET A 457 -2.13 -9.05 -9.04
CA MET A 457 -3.44 -8.63 -9.59
C MET A 457 -3.75 -9.28 -10.94
N GLY A 458 -2.76 -9.90 -11.58
CA GLY A 458 -2.93 -10.60 -12.85
C GLY A 458 -3.36 -12.06 -12.75
N SER A 459 -3.40 -12.62 -11.54
CA SER A 459 -3.65 -14.06 -11.33
C SER A 459 -4.97 -14.55 -11.92
N SER A 460 -6.06 -13.80 -11.72
CA SER A 460 -7.40 -14.17 -12.18
C SER A 460 -7.54 -14.13 -13.70
N SER A 461 -6.80 -13.27 -14.38
CA SER A 461 -6.92 -13.04 -15.83
C SER A 461 -6.51 -14.20 -16.72
N GLN A 462 -5.85 -15.21 -16.17
CA GLN A 462 -5.45 -16.42 -16.89
C GLN A 462 -6.50 -17.53 -16.84
N THR A 463 -7.65 -17.26 -16.21
CA THR A 463 -8.77 -18.21 -16.14
C THR A 463 -9.89 -17.77 -17.07
N PRO A 464 -10.33 -18.61 -18.01
CA PRO A 464 -11.51 -18.32 -18.83
C PRO A 464 -12.74 -18.03 -17.98
N VAL A 465 -13.47 -16.96 -18.30
CA VAL A 465 -14.65 -16.53 -17.51
C VAL A 465 -15.69 -17.63 -17.35
N GLU A 466 -15.90 -18.44 -18.37
CA GLU A 466 -16.89 -19.52 -18.35
C GLU A 466 -16.55 -20.62 -17.32
N LEU A 467 -15.28 -20.85 -17.05
CA LEU A 467 -14.83 -21.81 -16.04
C LEU A 467 -15.12 -21.33 -14.62
N LEU A 468 -15.25 -20.01 -14.41
CA LEU A 468 -15.64 -19.43 -13.12
C LEU A 468 -17.09 -19.75 -12.74
N ARG A 469 -17.88 -20.20 -13.70
CA ARG A 469 -19.27 -20.68 -13.57
C ARG A 469 -19.39 -22.20 -13.60
N ASP A 470 -18.36 -22.91 -13.99
CA ASP A 470 -18.33 -24.37 -13.92
C ASP A 470 -18.03 -24.81 -12.48
N LYS A 471 -19.05 -25.29 -11.78
CA LYS A 471 -18.96 -25.73 -10.38
C LYS A 471 -17.82 -26.71 -10.15
N ALA A 472 -17.73 -27.77 -10.98
CA ALA A 472 -16.74 -28.82 -10.78
C ALA A 472 -15.33 -28.27 -10.92
N TRP A 473 -15.13 -27.46 -11.96
CA TRP A 473 -13.83 -26.85 -12.23
C TRP A 473 -13.43 -25.82 -11.17
N VAL A 474 -14.31 -24.86 -10.83
CA VAL A 474 -13.94 -23.74 -9.94
C VAL A 474 -13.78 -24.19 -8.49
N GLU A 475 -14.52 -25.20 -8.05
CA GLU A 475 -14.36 -25.77 -6.69
C GLU A 475 -13.04 -26.54 -6.55
N GLU A 476 -12.54 -27.15 -7.62
CA GLU A 476 -11.23 -27.82 -7.68
C GLU A 476 -10.10 -26.80 -7.78
N HIS A 477 -10.15 -25.87 -8.74
CA HIS A 477 -9.04 -25.01 -9.14
C HIS A 477 -9.05 -23.61 -8.50
N GLY A 478 -10.16 -23.18 -7.88
CA GLY A 478 -10.35 -21.82 -7.39
C GLY A 478 -10.65 -20.80 -8.51
N HIS A 479 -11.23 -19.67 -8.16
CA HIS A 479 -11.54 -18.59 -9.11
C HIS A 479 -10.32 -17.68 -9.39
N THR A 480 -9.29 -17.77 -8.58
CA THR A 480 -7.96 -17.17 -8.80
C THR A 480 -6.87 -18.17 -8.46
N VAL A 481 -5.68 -18.00 -9.02
CA VAL A 481 -4.52 -18.88 -8.77
C VAL A 481 -3.64 -18.40 -7.62
N SER A 482 -4.00 -17.29 -6.97
CA SER A 482 -3.21 -16.72 -5.88
C SER A 482 -4.08 -16.06 -4.82
N ILE A 483 -3.71 -16.26 -3.56
CA ILE A 483 -4.26 -15.50 -2.43
C ILE A 483 -3.79 -14.04 -2.46
N MET A 484 -2.66 -13.76 -3.14
CA MET A 484 -2.11 -12.42 -3.29
C MET A 484 -2.80 -11.59 -4.39
N ASP A 485 -3.82 -12.14 -5.04
CA ASP A 485 -4.72 -11.42 -5.93
C ASP A 485 -5.80 -10.69 -5.12
N TYR A 486 -6.16 -9.50 -5.55
CA TYR A 486 -7.36 -8.84 -5.03
C TYR A 486 -8.62 -9.28 -5.78
N ALA A 487 -8.70 -10.55 -6.18
CA ALA A 487 -9.88 -11.13 -6.81
C ALA A 487 -11.14 -11.06 -5.93
N ARG A 488 -10.95 -10.97 -4.61
CA ARG A 488 -12.00 -10.99 -3.60
C ARG A 488 -12.85 -12.26 -3.75
N PHE A 489 -14.14 -12.14 -4.10
CA PHE A 489 -15.05 -13.28 -4.20
C PHE A 489 -15.50 -13.48 -5.64
N ASN A 490 -15.87 -14.72 -5.99
CA ASN A 490 -16.30 -15.05 -7.35
C ASN A 490 -17.67 -14.42 -7.67
N TYR A 491 -17.63 -13.15 -8.08
CA TYR A 491 -18.82 -12.40 -8.49
C TYR A 491 -19.37 -12.79 -9.87
N VAL A 492 -18.64 -13.64 -10.61
CA VAL A 492 -19.08 -14.18 -11.91
C VAL A 492 -20.09 -15.30 -11.71
N ALA A 493 -19.97 -16.08 -10.63
CA ALA A 493 -20.90 -17.13 -10.27
C ALA A 493 -22.35 -16.63 -10.21
N GLN A 494 -23.28 -17.42 -10.73
CA GLN A 494 -24.70 -17.11 -10.73
C GLN A 494 -25.46 -18.07 -9.80
N PRO A 495 -26.64 -17.72 -9.27
CA PRO A 495 -27.41 -18.59 -8.38
C PRO A 495 -27.68 -20.00 -8.95
N GLU A 496 -27.89 -20.09 -10.25
CA GLU A 496 -28.17 -21.37 -10.95
C GLU A 496 -26.94 -22.27 -11.06
N ASP A 497 -25.72 -21.75 -10.90
CA ASP A 497 -24.48 -22.52 -10.98
C ASP A 497 -24.27 -23.38 -9.71
N ASN A 498 -24.95 -23.07 -8.60
CA ASN A 498 -24.88 -23.79 -7.32
C ASN A 498 -23.44 -23.97 -6.78
N ILE A 499 -22.58 -23.00 -7.02
CA ILE A 499 -21.19 -22.98 -6.55
C ILE A 499 -21.17 -22.80 -5.03
N THR A 500 -20.37 -23.63 -4.35
CA THR A 500 -20.22 -23.56 -2.90
C THR A 500 -19.06 -22.67 -2.49
N LYS A 501 -18.83 -22.54 -1.17
CA LYS A 501 -17.70 -21.85 -0.57
C LYS A 501 -16.36 -22.14 -1.29
N ALA A 502 -16.12 -23.37 -1.72
CA ALA A 502 -14.87 -23.77 -2.37
C ALA A 502 -14.59 -23.04 -3.69
N GLY A 503 -15.64 -22.62 -4.41
CA GLY A 503 -15.50 -21.83 -5.65
C GLY A 503 -15.77 -20.34 -5.49
N LEU A 504 -16.18 -19.87 -4.28
CA LEU A 504 -16.47 -18.47 -4.01
C LEU A 504 -15.33 -17.71 -3.33
N TYR A 505 -14.48 -18.41 -2.55
CA TYR A 505 -13.41 -17.80 -1.75
C TYR A 505 -12.04 -17.96 -2.42
N PRO A 506 -11.16 -16.95 -2.34
CA PRO A 506 -9.76 -17.13 -2.70
C PRO A 506 -9.05 -18.01 -1.65
N ARG A 507 -7.99 -18.67 -2.07
CA ARG A 507 -7.18 -19.55 -1.22
C ARG A 507 -5.75 -19.63 -1.72
N ILE A 508 -4.83 -20.16 -0.91
CA ILE A 508 -3.49 -20.53 -1.36
C ILE A 508 -3.61 -21.49 -2.54
N ASN A 509 -2.99 -21.14 -3.68
CA ASN A 509 -3.18 -21.89 -4.92
C ASN A 509 -1.87 -22.01 -5.73
N ASP A 510 -1.97 -22.40 -6.99
CA ASP A 510 -0.83 -22.78 -7.84
C ASP A 510 0.25 -21.71 -7.93
N TYR A 511 -0.13 -20.42 -8.10
CA TYR A 511 0.85 -19.35 -8.13
C TYR A 511 1.54 -19.14 -6.79
N ASP A 512 0.82 -19.23 -5.69
CA ASP A 512 1.39 -19.05 -4.34
C ASP A 512 2.44 -20.14 -4.05
N LYS A 513 2.10 -21.37 -4.38
CA LYS A 513 3.02 -22.51 -4.26
C LYS A 513 4.25 -22.35 -5.14
N TRP A 514 4.06 -21.89 -6.37
CA TRP A 514 5.15 -21.59 -7.30
C TRP A 514 6.05 -20.46 -6.78
N ALA A 515 5.46 -19.36 -6.29
CA ALA A 515 6.21 -18.24 -5.77
C ALA A 515 7.03 -18.65 -4.52
N ILE A 516 6.43 -19.43 -3.61
CA ILE A 516 7.16 -19.98 -2.45
C ILE A 516 8.24 -20.97 -2.90
N GLU A 517 8.01 -21.81 -3.92
CA GLU A 517 9.05 -22.67 -4.48
C GLU A 517 10.23 -21.83 -4.99
N PHE A 518 9.98 -20.76 -5.78
CA PHE A 518 11.02 -19.85 -6.24
C PHE A 518 11.77 -19.18 -5.08
N GLY A 519 11.06 -18.65 -4.09
CA GLY A 519 11.67 -17.90 -2.99
C GLY A 519 12.45 -18.76 -1.99
N TYR A 520 11.97 -19.98 -1.72
CA TYR A 520 12.39 -20.75 -0.54
C TYR A 520 13.02 -22.10 -0.82
N LYS A 521 12.92 -22.64 -2.05
CA LYS A 521 13.58 -23.90 -2.38
C LYS A 521 15.10 -23.72 -2.44
N PRO A 522 15.89 -24.45 -1.63
CA PRO A 522 17.34 -24.39 -1.69
C PRO A 522 17.85 -24.96 -3.02
N THR A 523 18.80 -24.27 -3.61
CA THR A 523 19.47 -24.71 -4.84
C THR A 523 20.88 -25.22 -4.58
N TYR A 524 21.46 -24.88 -3.42
CA TYR A 524 22.82 -25.24 -3.02
C TYR A 524 23.92 -24.78 -3.97
N TYR A 525 23.67 -23.71 -4.76
CA TYR A 525 24.72 -23.02 -5.50
C TYR A 525 25.50 -22.09 -4.59
N ASP A 526 26.82 -21.95 -4.89
CA ASP A 526 27.71 -21.13 -4.08
C ASP A 526 27.50 -19.61 -4.31
N THR A 527 26.99 -19.21 -5.46
CA THR A 527 26.82 -17.81 -5.81
C THR A 527 25.38 -17.43 -6.19
N PRO A 528 24.96 -16.18 -5.90
CA PRO A 528 23.65 -15.66 -6.35
C PRO A 528 23.47 -15.70 -7.88
N LYS A 529 24.56 -15.56 -8.65
CA LYS A 529 24.52 -15.61 -10.13
C LYS A 529 24.21 -17.02 -10.63
N GLU A 530 24.82 -18.05 -10.10
CA GLU A 530 24.52 -19.45 -10.48
C GLU A 530 23.08 -19.82 -10.13
N ASP A 531 22.63 -19.44 -8.93
CA ASP A 531 21.26 -19.60 -8.48
C ASP A 531 20.27 -18.91 -9.45
N HIS A 532 20.55 -17.67 -9.86
CA HIS A 532 19.73 -16.93 -10.82
C HIS A 532 19.67 -17.58 -12.21
N LEU A 533 20.78 -18.07 -12.73
CA LEU A 533 20.83 -18.77 -14.01
C LEU A 533 20.03 -20.08 -13.99
N TYR A 534 20.04 -20.79 -12.87
CA TYR A 534 19.17 -21.96 -12.67
C TYR A 534 17.69 -21.55 -12.68
N TRP A 535 17.33 -20.54 -11.87
CA TRP A 535 15.94 -20.10 -11.78
C TRP A 535 15.42 -19.50 -13.08
N ASN A 536 16.22 -18.81 -13.88
CA ASN A 536 15.81 -18.34 -15.19
C ASN A 536 15.30 -19.49 -16.08
N LYS A 537 15.99 -20.63 -16.11
CA LYS A 537 15.56 -21.82 -16.86
C LYS A 537 14.26 -22.40 -16.31
N VAL A 538 14.18 -22.55 -14.98
CA VAL A 538 12.98 -23.10 -14.31
C VAL A 538 11.76 -22.20 -14.57
N ILE A 539 11.91 -20.87 -14.50
CA ILE A 539 10.84 -19.90 -14.78
C ILE A 539 10.33 -20.07 -16.21
N ILE A 540 11.24 -20.13 -17.20
CA ILE A 540 10.88 -20.34 -18.61
C ILE A 540 10.05 -21.63 -18.79
N GLU A 541 10.53 -22.74 -18.22
CA GLU A 541 9.87 -24.04 -18.31
C GLU A 541 8.50 -24.04 -17.63
N ARG A 542 8.40 -23.46 -16.42
CA ARG A 542 7.16 -23.43 -15.62
C ARG A 542 6.09 -22.57 -16.29
N LEU A 543 6.44 -21.37 -16.75
CA LEU A 543 5.49 -20.48 -17.44
C LEU A 543 5.04 -21.04 -18.81
N ALA A 544 5.91 -21.76 -19.53
CA ALA A 544 5.53 -22.43 -20.76
C ALA A 544 4.58 -23.60 -20.50
N ALA A 545 4.77 -24.35 -19.41
CA ALA A 545 3.93 -25.48 -19.04
C ALA A 545 2.57 -25.06 -18.46
N ASN A 546 2.54 -23.96 -17.68
CA ASN A 546 1.33 -23.46 -17.03
C ASN A 546 1.28 -21.92 -17.06
N PRO A 547 0.62 -21.31 -18.06
CA PRO A 547 0.50 -19.85 -18.16
C PRO A 547 -0.22 -19.20 -16.96
N ARG A 548 -1.00 -19.95 -16.18
CA ARG A 548 -1.66 -19.46 -14.95
C ARG A 548 -0.67 -19.06 -13.86
N LEU A 549 0.62 -19.42 -13.99
CA LEU A 549 1.68 -18.99 -13.08
C LEU A 549 2.24 -17.58 -13.41
N TRP A 550 1.63 -16.88 -14.36
CA TRP A 550 2.03 -15.52 -14.73
C TRP A 550 1.86 -14.53 -13.59
N PHE A 551 2.85 -13.63 -13.44
CA PHE A 551 2.82 -12.53 -12.50
C PHE A 551 2.46 -11.23 -13.19
N GLY A 552 1.30 -10.64 -12.85
CA GLY A 552 0.78 -9.42 -13.45
C GLY A 552 1.07 -8.15 -12.66
N GLY A 553 1.62 -8.25 -11.45
CA GLY A 553 1.93 -7.10 -10.60
C GLY A 553 0.70 -6.36 -10.08
N GLU A 554 0.86 -5.05 -9.79
CA GLU A 554 -0.09 -4.22 -9.03
C GLU A 554 -0.86 -3.22 -9.92
N GLY A 555 -1.03 -3.50 -11.19
CA GLY A 555 -1.90 -2.73 -12.09
C GLY A 555 -1.43 -1.31 -12.45
N ARG A 556 -0.19 -0.94 -12.14
CA ARG A 556 0.34 0.41 -12.39
C ARG A 556 0.76 0.66 -13.85
N ASP A 557 0.91 -0.38 -14.63
CA ASP A 557 1.55 -0.33 -15.95
C ASP A 557 0.57 -0.28 -17.13
N ASN A 558 -0.72 -0.07 -16.88
CA ASN A 558 -1.82 -0.05 -17.87
C ASN A 558 -2.02 -1.40 -18.61
N ASP A 559 -1.65 -2.50 -18.00
CA ASP A 559 -2.05 -3.83 -18.45
C ASP A 559 -3.45 -4.16 -17.91
N PRO A 560 -4.45 -4.31 -18.79
CA PRO A 560 -5.82 -4.57 -18.35
C PRO A 560 -6.05 -5.98 -17.79
N ARG A 561 -5.02 -6.81 -17.76
CA ARG A 561 -5.04 -8.14 -17.14
C ARG A 561 -4.67 -8.11 -15.65
N ALA A 562 -4.16 -6.99 -15.15
CA ALA A 562 -3.65 -6.87 -13.80
C ALA A 562 -4.35 -5.71 -13.06
N LEU A 563 -5.62 -5.91 -12.73
CA LEU A 563 -6.45 -4.92 -12.07
C LEU A 563 -6.98 -5.45 -10.73
N THR A 564 -7.32 -4.54 -9.85
CA THR A 564 -7.92 -4.89 -8.54
C THR A 564 -9.35 -5.36 -8.72
N GLU A 565 -9.69 -6.52 -8.20
CA GLU A 565 -11.05 -7.11 -8.18
C GLU A 565 -11.63 -7.46 -9.55
N ASP A 566 -10.78 -7.60 -10.58
CA ASP A 566 -11.19 -8.20 -11.85
C ASP A 566 -11.15 -9.73 -11.78
N LEU A 567 -11.91 -10.39 -12.63
CA LEU A 567 -11.94 -11.84 -12.75
C LEU A 567 -12.00 -12.26 -14.20
N GLY A 568 -11.28 -13.35 -14.47
CA GLY A 568 -11.33 -14.02 -15.79
C GLY A 568 -10.58 -13.27 -16.90
N ASP A 569 -10.50 -13.94 -18.04
CA ASP A 569 -9.77 -13.49 -19.23
C ASP A 569 -10.53 -12.44 -20.06
N ASP A 570 -11.82 -12.22 -19.81
CA ASP A 570 -12.68 -11.25 -20.49
C ASP A 570 -13.42 -10.34 -19.51
N ALA A 571 -12.91 -9.11 -19.35
CA ALA A 571 -13.47 -8.11 -18.46
C ALA A 571 -14.93 -7.73 -18.82
N VAL A 572 -15.33 -7.81 -20.09
CA VAL A 572 -16.72 -7.51 -20.52
C VAL A 572 -17.66 -8.62 -20.10
N ALA A 573 -17.30 -9.88 -20.35
CA ALA A 573 -18.10 -11.03 -19.94
C ALA A 573 -18.24 -11.12 -18.42
N ALA A 574 -17.12 -11.00 -17.68
CA ALA A 574 -17.10 -11.02 -16.23
C ALA A 574 -17.95 -9.88 -15.63
N SER A 575 -17.79 -8.65 -16.14
CA SER A 575 -18.56 -7.50 -15.67
C SER A 575 -20.06 -7.65 -15.95
N ASN A 576 -20.47 -8.25 -17.06
CA ASN A 576 -21.87 -8.51 -17.36
C ASN A 576 -22.49 -9.47 -16.33
N TYR A 577 -21.80 -10.57 -15.97
CA TYR A 577 -22.24 -11.46 -14.90
C TYR A 577 -22.29 -10.75 -13.54
N GLY A 578 -21.28 -9.95 -13.21
CA GLY A 578 -21.28 -9.12 -12.01
C GLY A 578 -22.47 -8.15 -11.94
N ILE A 579 -22.78 -7.45 -13.04
CA ILE A 579 -23.95 -6.55 -13.13
C ILE A 579 -25.27 -7.33 -12.94
N MET A 580 -25.38 -8.55 -13.46
CA MET A 580 -26.55 -9.38 -13.22
C MET A 580 -26.76 -9.65 -11.73
N ASN A 581 -25.68 -9.91 -10.99
CA ASN A 581 -25.74 -10.11 -9.54
C ASN A 581 -26.03 -8.80 -8.80
N LEU A 582 -25.40 -7.67 -9.17
CA LEU A 582 -25.70 -6.37 -8.56
C LEU A 582 -27.17 -5.98 -8.69
N LYS A 583 -27.80 -6.25 -9.86
CA LYS A 583 -29.24 -6.04 -10.07
C LYS A 583 -30.12 -6.89 -9.15
N ARG A 584 -29.67 -8.10 -8.76
CA ARG A 584 -30.38 -8.94 -7.78
C ARG A 584 -30.19 -8.40 -6.35
N VAL A 585 -28.96 -8.01 -6.01
CA VAL A 585 -28.60 -7.54 -4.67
C VAL A 585 -29.27 -6.22 -4.33
N ILE A 586 -29.22 -5.22 -5.23
CA ILE A 586 -29.69 -3.86 -4.95
C ILE A 586 -31.15 -3.83 -4.48
N GLY A 587 -32.02 -4.63 -5.06
CA GLY A 587 -33.42 -4.70 -4.67
C GLY A 587 -33.67 -5.34 -3.29
N GLN A 588 -32.68 -6.03 -2.74
CA GLN A 588 -32.77 -6.74 -1.46
C GLN A 588 -32.05 -6.02 -0.30
N ILE A 589 -31.28 -4.97 -0.58
CA ILE A 589 -30.48 -4.28 0.43
C ILE A 589 -31.30 -3.90 1.68
N PRO A 590 -32.49 -3.28 1.58
CA PRO A 590 -33.26 -2.94 2.78
C PRO A 590 -33.66 -4.16 3.61
N ALA A 591 -34.00 -5.28 2.95
CA ALA A 591 -34.41 -6.50 3.65
C ALA A 591 -33.26 -7.21 4.37
N TRP A 592 -32.03 -7.10 3.83
CA TRP A 592 -30.85 -7.76 4.39
C TRP A 592 -30.15 -6.93 5.47
N ASN A 593 -30.37 -5.61 5.49
CA ASN A 593 -29.65 -4.67 6.35
C ASN A 593 -30.60 -3.92 7.31
N VAL A 594 -31.57 -4.63 7.86
CA VAL A 594 -32.52 -4.11 8.85
C VAL A 594 -31.84 -4.06 10.22
N GLU A 595 -31.83 -2.88 10.82
CA GLU A 595 -31.44 -2.66 12.20
C GLU A 595 -32.48 -1.74 12.87
N GLU A 596 -32.88 -2.10 14.10
CA GLU A 596 -33.90 -1.32 14.82
C GLU A 596 -33.37 0.09 15.11
N ALA A 597 -34.18 1.10 14.82
CA ALA A 597 -33.86 2.53 14.96
C ALA A 597 -32.72 3.05 14.05
N ASP A 598 -32.26 2.28 13.06
CA ASP A 598 -31.35 2.81 12.04
C ASP A 598 -32.07 3.80 11.10
N MET A 599 -31.42 4.91 10.82
CA MET A 599 -31.92 5.96 9.90
C MET A 599 -31.46 5.71 8.48
N TYR A 600 -31.60 4.50 7.96
CA TYR A 600 -31.12 4.04 6.65
C TYR A 600 -29.58 4.08 6.47
N ASN A 601 -28.80 4.22 7.54
CA ASN A 601 -27.35 4.29 7.42
C ASN A 601 -26.75 3.00 6.83
N GLN A 602 -27.24 1.83 7.29
CA GLN A 602 -26.78 0.53 6.79
C GLN A 602 -27.19 0.31 5.33
N VAL A 603 -28.42 0.69 5.00
CA VAL A 603 -28.94 0.63 3.63
C VAL A 603 -28.14 1.54 2.71
N SER A 604 -27.86 2.78 3.14
CA SER A 604 -27.05 3.75 2.41
C SER A 604 -25.63 3.22 2.17
N ARG A 605 -25.00 2.68 3.20
CA ARG A 605 -23.65 2.07 3.10
C ARG A 605 -23.61 0.98 2.04
N MET A 606 -24.56 0.04 2.09
CA MET A 606 -24.58 -1.07 1.14
C MET A 606 -24.98 -0.65 -0.28
N TYR A 607 -25.88 0.33 -0.41
CA TYR A 607 -26.19 0.92 -1.71
C TYR A 607 -24.92 1.56 -2.34
N ASN A 608 -24.17 2.34 -1.57
CA ASN A 608 -22.92 2.93 -2.04
C ASN A 608 -21.87 1.87 -2.38
N ALA A 609 -21.83 0.74 -1.66
CA ALA A 609 -20.95 -0.39 -1.99
C ALA A 609 -21.32 -1.00 -3.35
N VAL A 610 -22.62 -1.14 -3.68
CA VAL A 610 -23.08 -1.58 -5.01
C VAL A 610 -22.68 -0.59 -6.10
N VAL A 611 -22.85 0.72 -5.87
CA VAL A 611 -22.42 1.76 -6.83
C VAL A 611 -20.90 1.70 -7.04
N SER A 612 -20.14 1.53 -5.98
CA SER A 612 -18.67 1.41 -6.04
C SER A 612 -18.24 0.17 -6.81
N GLN A 613 -18.90 -0.96 -6.59
CA GLN A 613 -18.59 -2.20 -7.32
C GLN A 613 -18.92 -2.07 -8.82
N PHE A 614 -20.03 -1.43 -9.17
CA PHE A 614 -20.33 -1.13 -10.56
C PHE A 614 -19.29 -0.19 -11.20
N ASN A 615 -18.83 0.83 -10.48
CA ASN A 615 -17.73 1.69 -10.95
C ASN A 615 -16.44 0.89 -11.23
N ARG A 616 -16.12 -0.14 -10.42
CA ARG A 616 -14.98 -1.04 -10.69
C ARG A 616 -15.16 -1.77 -12.02
N TYR A 617 -16.34 -2.36 -12.26
CA TYR A 617 -16.60 -3.06 -13.52
C TYR A 617 -16.44 -2.14 -14.74
N LEU A 618 -16.90 -0.90 -14.66
CA LEU A 618 -16.66 0.12 -15.69
C LEU A 618 -15.17 0.40 -15.87
N GLY A 619 -14.41 0.43 -14.77
CA GLY A 619 -12.96 0.59 -14.74
C GLY A 619 -12.24 -0.57 -15.44
N HIS A 620 -12.57 -1.82 -15.09
CA HIS A 620 -11.98 -3.04 -15.68
C HIS A 620 -12.17 -3.06 -17.20
N VAL A 621 -13.36 -2.72 -17.66
CA VAL A 621 -13.65 -2.68 -19.08
C VAL A 621 -12.93 -1.53 -19.77
N SER A 622 -12.96 -0.31 -19.20
CA SER A 622 -12.33 0.87 -19.82
C SER A 622 -10.80 0.78 -19.88
N ALA A 623 -10.16 -0.02 -19.03
CA ALA A 623 -8.72 -0.26 -19.06
C ALA A 623 -8.26 -0.96 -20.34
N ASN A 624 -9.13 -1.75 -20.99
CA ASN A 624 -8.82 -2.40 -22.26
C ASN A 624 -8.65 -1.39 -23.40
N ILE A 625 -9.31 -0.23 -23.35
CA ILE A 625 -9.24 0.78 -24.41
C ILE A 625 -7.92 1.53 -24.31
N GLY A 626 -7.10 1.45 -25.37
CA GLY A 626 -5.75 2.02 -25.38
C GLY A 626 -4.80 1.39 -24.36
N GLY A 627 -5.15 0.20 -23.82
CA GLY A 627 -4.30 -0.63 -22.97
C GLY A 627 -3.27 -1.43 -23.78
N HIS A 628 -2.33 -2.02 -23.07
CA HIS A 628 -1.35 -2.94 -23.66
C HIS A 628 -1.01 -4.06 -22.68
N PHE A 629 -0.65 -5.21 -23.21
CA PHE A 629 -0.17 -6.35 -22.43
C PHE A 629 1.34 -6.23 -22.21
N ILE A 630 1.81 -6.59 -21.01
CA ILE A 630 3.22 -6.59 -20.64
C ILE A 630 3.66 -8.01 -20.32
N ASN A 631 4.46 -8.58 -21.20
CA ASN A 631 4.96 -9.95 -21.08
C ASN A 631 6.46 -9.92 -20.77
N ASN A 632 6.82 -9.89 -19.48
CA ASN A 632 8.22 -9.97 -19.07
C ASN A 632 8.82 -11.30 -19.51
N HIS A 633 9.98 -11.24 -20.15
CA HIS A 633 10.70 -12.40 -20.66
C HIS A 633 12.22 -12.14 -20.65
N SER A 634 12.98 -13.19 -20.72
CA SER A 634 14.43 -13.12 -20.87
C SER A 634 14.85 -13.29 -22.34
N ILE A 635 16.12 -13.02 -22.63
CA ILE A 635 16.66 -13.07 -24.00
C ILE A 635 16.57 -14.48 -24.62
N GLU A 636 16.48 -15.52 -23.80
CA GLU A 636 16.29 -16.90 -24.25
C GLU A 636 14.88 -17.18 -24.79
N GLN A 637 13.96 -16.22 -24.72
CA GLN A 637 12.57 -16.31 -25.21
C GLN A 637 12.32 -15.30 -26.34
N PRO A 638 13.03 -15.37 -27.46
CA PRO A 638 13.02 -14.35 -28.54
C PRO A 638 11.67 -14.21 -29.24
N ASP A 639 10.79 -15.20 -29.13
CA ASP A 639 9.46 -15.18 -29.75
C ASP A 639 8.43 -14.40 -28.93
N ILE A 640 8.76 -14.01 -27.68
CA ILE A 640 7.85 -13.24 -26.83
C ILE A 640 8.07 -11.74 -27.07
N VAL A 641 6.99 -11.03 -27.35
CA VAL A 641 7.00 -9.56 -27.46
C VAL A 641 6.55 -8.96 -26.14
N LYS A 642 7.42 -8.12 -25.55
CA LYS A 642 7.17 -7.55 -24.22
C LYS A 642 5.91 -6.67 -24.17
N TYR A 643 5.75 -5.74 -25.10
CA TYR A 643 4.63 -4.80 -25.15
C TYR A 643 3.75 -5.07 -26.36
N GLN A 644 2.52 -5.51 -26.13
CA GLN A 644 1.55 -5.82 -27.19
C GLN A 644 0.29 -4.97 -26.99
N PRO A 645 -0.27 -4.34 -28.04
CA PRO A 645 -1.55 -3.66 -27.91
C PRO A 645 -2.66 -4.64 -27.56
N VAL A 646 -3.64 -4.19 -26.79
CA VAL A 646 -4.89 -4.94 -26.64
C VAL A 646 -5.53 -5.10 -28.01
N PRO A 647 -5.99 -6.29 -28.42
CA PRO A 647 -6.62 -6.52 -29.71
C PRO A 647 -7.76 -5.54 -30.00
N LYS A 648 -7.84 -5.03 -31.22
CA LYS A 648 -8.83 -4.03 -31.65
C LYS A 648 -10.26 -4.42 -31.32
N ASP A 649 -10.62 -5.67 -31.59
CA ASP A 649 -11.99 -6.18 -31.35
C ASP A 649 -12.33 -6.17 -29.86
N ARG A 650 -11.36 -6.50 -28.99
CA ARG A 650 -11.52 -6.44 -27.53
C ARG A 650 -11.73 -4.98 -27.06
N GLN A 651 -11.00 -4.02 -27.63
CA GLN A 651 -11.19 -2.60 -27.33
C GLN A 651 -12.56 -2.09 -27.79
N LYS A 652 -13.01 -2.49 -28.98
CA LYS A 652 -14.35 -2.14 -29.47
C LYS A 652 -15.47 -2.76 -28.64
N ASN A 653 -15.30 -4.01 -28.22
CA ASN A 653 -16.25 -4.66 -27.31
C ASN A 653 -16.35 -3.92 -25.97
N ALA A 654 -15.20 -3.49 -25.43
CA ALA A 654 -15.16 -2.66 -24.23
C ALA A 654 -15.91 -1.32 -24.40
N LEU A 655 -15.76 -0.66 -25.55
CA LEU A 655 -16.47 0.60 -25.84
C LEU A 655 -17.99 0.36 -26.00
N ASN A 656 -18.39 -0.73 -26.63
CA ASN A 656 -19.80 -1.12 -26.73
C ASN A 656 -20.42 -1.39 -25.35
N PHE A 657 -19.72 -2.09 -24.47
CA PHE A 657 -20.16 -2.31 -23.09
C PHE A 657 -20.40 -1.00 -22.35
N LEU A 658 -19.47 -0.02 -22.46
CA LEU A 658 -19.64 1.30 -21.85
C LEU A 658 -20.85 2.04 -22.45
N ASN A 659 -21.09 1.89 -23.74
CA ASN A 659 -22.27 2.47 -24.38
C ASN A 659 -23.56 1.88 -23.82
N GLU A 660 -23.64 0.56 -23.62
CA GLU A 660 -24.83 -0.13 -23.15
C GLU A 660 -25.10 0.09 -21.66
N ASN A 661 -24.03 0.09 -20.85
CA ASN A 661 -24.15 0.06 -19.39
C ASN A 661 -23.92 1.43 -18.72
N LEU A 662 -23.36 2.43 -19.41
CA LEU A 662 -23.12 3.76 -18.85
C LEU A 662 -23.64 4.89 -19.75
N PHE A 663 -23.38 4.89 -21.07
CA PHE A 663 -23.81 6.00 -21.91
C PHE A 663 -25.32 5.97 -22.12
N GLN A 664 -25.95 4.82 -22.09
CA GLN A 664 -27.40 4.72 -21.80
C GLN A 664 -27.58 4.79 -20.29
N LYS A 665 -28.59 5.51 -19.80
CA LYS A 665 -28.84 5.68 -18.35
C LYS A 665 -29.04 4.32 -17.66
N PRO A 666 -28.18 3.94 -16.71
CA PRO A 666 -28.36 2.70 -15.95
C PRO A 666 -29.46 2.85 -14.90
N THR A 667 -30.72 2.84 -15.34
CA THR A 667 -31.91 3.10 -14.49
C THR A 667 -32.02 2.16 -13.30
N TRP A 668 -31.52 0.92 -13.43
CA TRP A 668 -31.56 -0.07 -12.36
C TRP A 668 -30.84 0.34 -11.06
N LEU A 669 -29.89 1.30 -11.14
CA LEU A 669 -29.20 1.83 -9.97
C LEU A 669 -30.08 2.83 -9.19
N VAL A 670 -30.96 3.56 -9.86
CA VAL A 670 -31.72 4.67 -9.27
C VAL A 670 -33.22 4.40 -9.22
N ASP A 671 -33.72 3.41 -9.95
CA ASP A 671 -35.12 3.00 -9.96
C ASP A 671 -35.38 1.91 -8.89
N VAL A 672 -35.06 2.27 -7.63
CA VAL A 672 -35.28 1.43 -6.46
C VAL A 672 -36.23 2.14 -5.50
N PRO A 673 -37.16 1.40 -4.83
CA PRO A 673 -38.23 2.02 -4.05
C PRO A 673 -37.77 2.95 -2.91
N TYR A 674 -36.56 2.67 -2.38
CA TYR A 674 -35.99 3.37 -1.21
C TYR A 674 -35.02 4.50 -1.60
N ILE A 675 -34.87 4.86 -2.87
CA ILE A 675 -33.84 5.82 -3.30
C ILE A 675 -34.01 7.19 -2.65
N PHE A 676 -35.25 7.65 -2.45
CA PHE A 676 -35.56 8.94 -1.83
C PHE A 676 -35.41 8.94 -0.30
N ASP A 677 -35.24 7.77 0.32
CA ASP A 677 -34.82 7.65 1.72
C ASP A 677 -33.30 7.86 1.87
N LEU A 678 -32.54 7.74 0.75
CA LEU A 678 -31.08 7.89 0.75
C LEU A 678 -30.62 9.26 0.23
N THR A 679 -31.34 9.85 -0.73
CA THR A 679 -30.93 11.12 -1.37
C THR A 679 -32.10 11.81 -2.06
N ASP A 680 -32.06 13.12 -2.11
CA ASP A 680 -32.95 13.97 -2.89
C ASP A 680 -32.52 14.13 -4.37
N GLN A 681 -31.32 13.64 -4.72
CA GLN A 681 -30.71 13.73 -6.06
C GLN A 681 -30.17 12.38 -6.53
N PRO A 682 -31.06 11.43 -6.91
CA PRO A 682 -30.68 10.07 -7.29
C PRO A 682 -29.64 9.97 -8.39
N ASP A 683 -29.68 10.87 -9.37
CA ASP A 683 -28.79 10.85 -10.53
C ASP A 683 -27.34 11.29 -10.21
N ASN A 684 -27.04 11.81 -9.01
CA ASN A 684 -25.68 12.27 -8.68
C ASN A 684 -24.66 11.14 -8.72
N ASN A 685 -25.02 9.95 -8.27
CA ASN A 685 -24.13 8.78 -8.38
C ASN A 685 -23.86 8.40 -9.83
N LEU A 686 -24.88 8.49 -10.70
CA LEU A 686 -24.70 8.25 -12.13
C LEU A 686 -23.79 9.30 -12.78
N TYR A 687 -23.91 10.56 -12.38
CA TYR A 687 -23.03 11.63 -12.86
C TYR A 687 -21.58 11.42 -12.41
N THR A 688 -21.38 10.91 -11.19
CA THR A 688 -20.06 10.52 -10.69
C THR A 688 -19.44 9.41 -11.53
N LEU A 689 -20.20 8.37 -11.88
CA LEU A 689 -19.75 7.29 -12.76
C LEU A 689 -19.37 7.81 -14.16
N VAL A 690 -20.18 8.69 -14.73
CA VAL A 690 -19.86 9.37 -16.00
C VAL A 690 -18.58 10.19 -15.89
N ASN A 691 -18.40 10.94 -14.79
CA ASN A 691 -17.20 11.74 -14.58
C ASN A 691 -15.93 10.89 -14.47
N ASN A 692 -16.02 9.73 -13.84
CA ASN A 692 -14.88 8.81 -13.67
C ASN A 692 -14.47 8.19 -15.02
N VAL A 693 -15.43 7.77 -15.83
CA VAL A 693 -15.18 7.12 -17.11
C VAL A 693 -14.88 8.13 -18.22
N VAL A 694 -15.74 9.16 -18.36
CA VAL A 694 -15.59 10.18 -19.41
C VAL A 694 -14.77 11.37 -18.88
N SER A 695 -13.48 11.13 -18.73
CA SER A 695 -12.54 12.08 -18.12
C SER A 695 -11.24 12.21 -18.92
N SER A 696 -10.52 13.29 -18.63
CA SER A 696 -9.16 13.55 -19.13
C SER A 696 -8.11 12.55 -18.60
N SER A 697 -8.44 11.80 -17.57
CA SER A 697 -7.59 10.76 -17.00
C SER A 697 -7.98 9.32 -17.41
N ASN A 698 -9.12 9.13 -18.10
CA ASN A 698 -9.57 7.80 -18.54
C ASN A 698 -9.83 7.77 -20.05
N LEU A 699 -11.09 7.81 -20.54
CA LEU A 699 -11.37 7.64 -21.98
C LEU A 699 -10.70 8.70 -22.85
N LEU A 700 -10.52 9.93 -22.39
CA LEU A 700 -9.86 11.01 -23.12
C LEU A 700 -8.41 11.25 -22.67
N ALA A 701 -7.82 10.31 -21.93
CA ALA A 701 -6.44 10.44 -21.47
C ALA A 701 -5.45 10.55 -22.64
N ILE A 702 -4.62 11.59 -22.61
CA ILE A 702 -3.62 11.86 -23.65
C ILE A 702 -2.67 10.66 -23.84
N ALA A 703 -2.31 10.00 -22.75
CA ALA A 703 -1.45 8.81 -22.79
C ALA A 703 -2.10 7.63 -23.56
N LYS A 704 -3.42 7.46 -23.46
CA LYS A 704 -4.17 6.46 -24.26
C LYS A 704 -4.14 6.79 -25.74
N LEU A 705 -4.46 8.04 -26.10
CA LEU A 705 -4.47 8.47 -27.48
C LEU A 705 -3.09 8.34 -28.13
N ASN A 706 -2.05 8.72 -27.40
CA ASN A 706 -0.67 8.58 -27.87
C ASN A 706 -0.29 7.11 -28.05
N ARG A 707 -0.66 6.20 -27.15
CA ARG A 707 -0.41 4.76 -27.31
C ARG A 707 -1.13 4.19 -28.53
N LEU A 708 -2.41 4.50 -28.70
CA LEU A 708 -3.16 4.10 -29.88
C LEU A 708 -2.46 4.57 -31.16
N ALA A 709 -2.02 5.82 -31.24
CA ALA A 709 -1.30 6.38 -32.38
C ALA A 709 0.02 5.66 -32.64
N GLN A 710 0.81 5.41 -31.59
CA GLN A 710 2.10 4.72 -31.73
C GLN A 710 1.92 3.28 -32.17
N PHE A 711 1.02 2.50 -31.55
CA PHE A 711 0.79 1.12 -32.00
C PHE A 711 0.27 1.07 -33.44
N ALA A 712 -0.66 1.96 -33.81
CA ALA A 712 -1.19 2.00 -35.17
C ALA A 712 -0.13 2.39 -36.24
N GLN A 713 0.92 3.11 -35.82
CA GLN A 713 2.03 3.45 -36.74
C GLN A 713 2.86 2.23 -37.13
N TYR A 714 3.05 1.29 -36.19
CA TYR A 714 3.89 0.09 -36.43
C TYR A 714 3.06 -1.16 -36.72
N ASP A 715 1.80 -1.20 -36.33
CA ASP A 715 0.84 -2.25 -36.65
C ASP A 715 -0.47 -1.64 -37.19
N PRO A 716 -0.67 -1.58 -38.51
CA PRO A 716 -1.88 -1.02 -39.15
C PRO A 716 -3.19 -1.73 -38.80
N SER A 717 -3.13 -2.95 -38.22
CA SER A 717 -4.30 -3.69 -37.74
C SER A 717 -4.81 -3.20 -36.38
N SER A 718 -3.98 -2.48 -35.64
CA SER A 718 -4.30 -1.90 -34.34
C SER A 718 -5.45 -0.88 -34.42
N TYR A 719 -6.10 -0.64 -33.30
CA TYR A 719 -7.17 0.36 -33.20
C TYR A 719 -6.58 1.76 -33.36
N LYS A 720 -6.95 2.46 -34.43
CA LYS A 720 -6.44 3.81 -34.72
C LYS A 720 -7.14 4.82 -33.81
N PRO A 721 -6.44 5.86 -33.34
CA PRO A 721 -7.03 6.86 -32.46
C PRO A 721 -8.18 7.65 -33.11
N GLU A 722 -8.11 7.91 -34.45
CA GLU A 722 -9.20 8.56 -35.19
C GLU A 722 -10.46 7.69 -35.24
N GLU A 723 -10.29 6.39 -35.48
CA GLU A 723 -11.38 5.41 -35.46
C GLU A 723 -12.00 5.32 -34.06
N TYR A 724 -11.16 5.23 -33.02
CA TYR A 724 -11.61 5.23 -31.63
C TYR A 724 -12.43 6.48 -31.28
N LEU A 725 -11.92 7.67 -31.60
CA LEU A 725 -12.64 8.93 -31.32
C LEU A 725 -13.93 9.06 -32.12
N SER A 726 -13.95 8.53 -33.36
CA SER A 726 -15.18 8.47 -34.19
C SER A 726 -16.23 7.53 -33.58
N ASP A 727 -15.82 6.33 -33.16
CA ASP A 727 -16.71 5.36 -32.51
C ASP A 727 -17.25 5.92 -31.18
N LEU A 728 -16.37 6.49 -30.33
CA LEU A 728 -16.75 7.09 -29.04
C LEU A 728 -17.72 8.28 -29.22
N THR A 729 -17.42 9.20 -30.13
CA THR A 729 -18.30 10.35 -30.39
C THR A 729 -19.62 9.96 -31.03
N GLY A 730 -19.63 8.96 -31.92
CA GLY A 730 -20.84 8.40 -32.50
C GLY A 730 -21.79 7.81 -31.45
N MET A 731 -21.25 7.23 -30.36
CA MET A 731 -22.04 6.72 -29.23
C MET A 731 -22.51 7.84 -28.31
N VAL A 732 -21.61 8.76 -27.93
CA VAL A 732 -21.90 9.87 -27.00
C VAL A 732 -22.88 10.89 -27.63
N PHE A 733 -22.76 11.17 -28.90
CA PHE A 733 -23.58 12.16 -29.63
C PHE A 733 -24.58 11.55 -30.60
N SER A 734 -25.02 10.31 -30.36
CA SER A 734 -25.89 9.56 -31.27
C SER A 734 -27.22 10.27 -31.60
N GLU A 735 -27.72 11.14 -30.74
CA GLU A 735 -28.94 11.94 -30.95
C GLU A 735 -28.72 13.09 -31.94
N LEU A 736 -27.50 13.63 -31.94
CA LEU A 736 -27.11 14.70 -32.85
C LEU A 736 -27.18 14.24 -34.32
N ASP A 737 -26.62 13.08 -34.59
CA ASP A 737 -26.62 12.48 -35.93
C ASP A 737 -28.03 12.03 -36.38
N LYS A 738 -28.89 11.63 -35.45
CA LYS A 738 -30.24 11.08 -35.73
C LYS A 738 -31.35 12.13 -35.58
N GLY A 739 -31.01 13.36 -35.15
CA GLY A 739 -31.99 14.46 -34.94
C GLY A 739 -33.02 14.17 -33.83
N ARG A 740 -32.67 13.35 -32.84
CA ARG A 740 -33.57 12.98 -31.73
C ARG A 740 -33.46 13.96 -30.57
N ALA A 741 -34.51 14.00 -29.71
CA ALA A 741 -34.47 14.72 -28.47
C ALA A 741 -33.45 14.12 -27.51
N VAL A 742 -32.81 14.97 -26.69
CA VAL A 742 -31.78 14.59 -25.74
C VAL A 742 -32.32 14.72 -24.31
N ASP A 743 -32.38 13.63 -23.56
CA ASP A 743 -32.80 13.65 -22.16
C ASP A 743 -31.75 14.31 -21.24
N SER A 744 -32.09 14.48 -19.97
CA SER A 744 -31.23 15.16 -18.99
C SER A 744 -29.90 14.45 -18.76
N TYR A 745 -29.93 13.11 -18.67
CA TYR A 745 -28.75 12.28 -18.47
C TYR A 745 -27.78 12.33 -19.66
N ARG A 746 -28.32 12.18 -20.86
CA ARG A 746 -27.54 12.27 -22.10
C ARG A 746 -26.96 13.67 -22.31
N ARG A 747 -27.72 14.74 -21.97
CA ARG A 747 -27.18 16.12 -21.96
C ARG A 747 -26.00 16.27 -20.97
N TYR A 748 -26.05 15.61 -19.82
CA TYR A 748 -24.94 15.60 -18.87
C TYR A 748 -23.72 14.91 -19.46
N LEU A 749 -23.86 13.70 -19.97
CA LEU A 749 -22.80 12.92 -20.61
C LEU A 749 -22.10 13.72 -21.73
N GLN A 750 -22.86 14.34 -22.61
CA GLN A 750 -22.33 15.12 -23.75
C GLN A 750 -21.57 16.35 -23.29
N ARG A 751 -22.09 17.09 -22.30
CA ARG A 751 -21.36 18.22 -21.70
C ARG A 751 -20.07 17.77 -21.00
N ARG A 752 -20.11 16.65 -20.27
CA ARG A 752 -18.91 16.11 -19.61
C ARG A 752 -17.84 15.72 -20.62
N PHE A 753 -18.22 15.07 -21.72
CA PHE A 753 -17.29 14.75 -22.82
C PHE A 753 -16.61 16.01 -23.36
N VAL A 754 -17.39 17.03 -23.68
CA VAL A 754 -16.85 18.31 -24.20
C VAL A 754 -15.92 18.96 -23.18
N SER A 755 -16.32 19.03 -21.91
CA SER A 755 -15.49 19.62 -20.86
C SER A 755 -14.17 18.85 -20.69
N ALA A 756 -14.21 17.53 -20.65
CA ALA A 756 -13.01 16.70 -20.52
C ALA A 756 -12.07 16.81 -21.74
N ALA A 757 -12.63 16.88 -22.96
CA ALA A 757 -11.83 17.09 -24.16
C ALA A 757 -11.16 18.48 -24.17
N ILE A 758 -11.88 19.52 -23.73
CA ILE A 758 -11.34 20.89 -23.56
C ILE A 758 -10.24 20.92 -22.49
N GLU A 759 -10.42 20.23 -21.36
CA GLU A 759 -9.40 20.10 -20.32
C GLU A 759 -8.08 19.57 -20.91
N VAL A 760 -8.16 18.51 -21.72
CA VAL A 760 -6.97 17.92 -22.37
C VAL A 760 -6.36 18.88 -23.39
N VAL A 761 -7.16 19.49 -24.26
CA VAL A 761 -6.68 20.40 -25.32
C VAL A 761 -5.96 21.60 -24.72
N ASN A 762 -6.41 22.09 -23.57
CA ASN A 762 -5.82 23.24 -22.88
C ASN A 762 -4.68 22.86 -21.92
N SER A 763 -4.40 21.57 -21.74
CA SER A 763 -3.33 21.11 -20.86
C SER A 763 -1.95 21.40 -21.46
N THR A 764 -1.08 22.03 -20.70
CA THR A 764 0.33 22.25 -21.11
C THR A 764 1.09 20.94 -21.34
N ALA A 765 0.75 19.88 -20.59
CA ALA A 765 1.32 18.54 -20.76
C ALA A 765 0.96 17.91 -22.12
N ALA A 766 -0.13 18.32 -22.74
CA ALA A 766 -0.57 17.84 -24.03
C ALA A 766 -0.06 18.66 -25.23
N ALA A 767 0.62 19.80 -24.99
CA ALA A 767 0.91 20.81 -26.01
C ALA A 767 1.67 20.28 -27.24
N SER A 768 2.55 19.30 -27.08
CA SER A 768 3.33 18.67 -28.15
C SER A 768 2.79 17.30 -28.58
N SER A 769 1.60 16.90 -28.12
CA SER A 769 1.04 15.58 -28.36
C SER A 769 0.12 15.55 -29.60
N ASP A 770 0.25 14.49 -30.42
CA ASP A 770 -0.68 14.25 -31.53
C ASP A 770 -2.12 13.98 -31.04
N GLY A 771 -2.27 13.35 -29.88
CA GLY A 771 -3.58 13.19 -29.24
C GLY A 771 -4.32 14.49 -28.96
N ARG A 772 -3.61 15.62 -28.74
CA ARG A 772 -4.22 16.95 -28.66
C ARG A 772 -4.79 17.37 -30.00
N THR A 773 -4.05 17.17 -31.08
CA THR A 773 -4.51 17.50 -32.45
C THR A 773 -5.76 16.73 -32.81
N LEU A 774 -5.80 15.44 -32.49
CA LEU A 774 -6.95 14.57 -32.73
C LEU A 774 -8.19 15.00 -31.95
N LEU A 775 -8.02 15.34 -30.67
CA LEU A 775 -9.14 15.87 -29.85
C LEU A 775 -9.62 17.24 -30.33
N LEU A 776 -8.70 18.10 -30.76
CA LEU A 776 -9.03 19.38 -31.35
C LEU A 776 -9.89 19.21 -32.62
N ALA A 777 -9.48 18.33 -33.55
CA ALA A 777 -10.24 18.00 -34.74
C ALA A 777 -11.63 17.43 -34.39
N THR A 778 -11.70 16.58 -33.37
CA THR A 778 -12.94 15.99 -32.85
C THR A 778 -13.89 17.08 -32.32
N LEU A 779 -13.39 18.03 -31.50
CA LEU A 779 -14.17 19.14 -30.99
C LEU A 779 -14.70 20.04 -32.11
N MET A 780 -13.88 20.34 -33.12
CA MET A 780 -14.29 21.12 -34.30
C MET A 780 -15.43 20.44 -35.11
N ASP A 781 -15.37 19.12 -35.24
CA ASP A 781 -16.46 18.38 -35.93
C ASP A 781 -17.75 18.40 -35.10
N ILE A 782 -17.67 18.19 -33.78
CA ILE A 782 -18.82 18.27 -32.87
C ILE A 782 -19.41 19.69 -32.91
N GLN A 783 -18.59 20.77 -32.87
CA GLN A 783 -19.02 22.14 -32.93
C GLN A 783 -19.81 22.40 -34.23
N LYS A 784 -19.24 22.01 -35.36
CA LYS A 784 -19.83 22.17 -36.69
C LYS A 784 -21.19 21.46 -36.80
N LYS A 785 -21.31 20.24 -36.29
CA LYS A 785 -22.56 19.48 -36.31
C LYS A 785 -23.59 20.10 -35.35
N ALA A 786 -23.20 20.43 -34.12
CA ALA A 786 -24.08 21.03 -33.11
C ALA A 786 -24.63 22.40 -33.55
N ALA A 787 -23.82 23.26 -34.18
CA ALA A 787 -24.25 24.54 -34.70
C ALA A 787 -25.33 24.44 -35.83
N LYS A 788 -25.33 23.28 -36.54
CA LYS A 788 -26.29 23.03 -37.63
C LYS A 788 -27.49 22.21 -37.17
N ALA A 789 -27.47 21.68 -35.99
CA ALA A 789 -28.49 20.75 -35.48
C ALA A 789 -29.86 21.45 -35.39
N LYS A 790 -30.88 20.74 -35.84
CA LYS A 790 -32.30 21.18 -35.76
C LYS A 790 -33.04 20.24 -34.82
N SER A 791 -33.86 20.81 -33.96
CA SER A 791 -34.76 20.06 -33.09
C SER A 791 -36.06 20.82 -32.89
N SER A 792 -37.15 20.06 -32.82
CA SER A 792 -38.46 20.59 -32.41
C SER A 792 -38.55 20.78 -30.88
N ASP A 793 -37.73 20.06 -30.13
CA ASP A 793 -37.58 20.21 -28.68
C ASP A 793 -36.71 21.41 -28.34
N SER A 794 -37.28 22.39 -27.61
CA SER A 794 -36.60 23.64 -27.27
C SER A 794 -35.37 23.46 -26.38
N VAL A 795 -35.40 22.46 -25.45
CA VAL A 795 -34.30 22.15 -24.53
C VAL A 795 -33.16 21.52 -25.29
N THR A 796 -33.42 20.57 -26.18
CA THR A 796 -32.44 19.96 -27.07
C THR A 796 -31.78 20.99 -27.97
N LYS A 797 -32.56 21.92 -28.54
CA LYS A 797 -32.03 22.99 -29.37
C LYS A 797 -31.08 23.90 -28.59
N ALA A 798 -31.49 24.30 -27.39
CA ALA A 798 -30.64 25.10 -26.49
C ALA A 798 -29.36 24.35 -26.07
N HIS A 799 -29.46 23.05 -25.82
CA HIS A 799 -28.33 22.22 -25.51
C HIS A 799 -27.27 22.18 -26.64
N TRP A 800 -27.68 21.98 -27.89
CA TRP A 800 -26.76 22.01 -29.03
C TRP A 800 -26.12 23.38 -29.24
N GLN A 801 -26.86 24.45 -29.04
CA GLN A 801 -26.32 25.80 -29.08
C GLN A 801 -25.29 26.06 -27.99
N ALA A 802 -25.54 25.56 -26.78
CA ALA A 802 -24.60 25.64 -25.66
C ALA A 802 -23.31 24.86 -25.91
N ILE A 803 -23.42 23.63 -26.43
CA ILE A 803 -22.25 22.81 -26.82
C ILE A 803 -21.43 23.53 -27.90
N ALA A 804 -22.06 24.02 -28.97
CA ALA A 804 -21.34 24.70 -30.04
C ALA A 804 -20.64 25.97 -29.53
N LYS A 805 -21.30 26.74 -28.65
CA LYS A 805 -20.71 27.92 -28.02
C LYS A 805 -19.55 27.56 -27.11
N GLN A 806 -19.72 26.59 -26.21
CA GLN A 806 -18.67 26.16 -25.26
C GLN A 806 -17.39 25.75 -26.00
N ILE A 807 -17.51 24.99 -27.08
CA ILE A 807 -16.37 24.61 -27.90
C ILE A 807 -15.76 25.81 -28.60
N GLY A 808 -16.59 26.70 -29.20
CA GLY A 808 -16.11 27.90 -29.85
C GLY A 808 -15.30 28.80 -28.93
N ASP A 809 -15.85 29.12 -27.74
CA ASP A 809 -15.17 29.92 -26.72
C ASP A 809 -13.84 29.30 -26.24
N ALA A 810 -13.72 28.00 -26.26
CA ALA A 810 -12.51 27.28 -25.87
C ALA A 810 -11.43 27.22 -26.97
N LEU A 811 -11.85 27.23 -28.26
CA LEU A 811 -10.94 27.22 -29.41
C LEU A 811 -10.40 28.63 -29.76
N GLU A 812 -11.04 29.68 -29.28
CA GLU A 812 -10.60 31.07 -29.47
C GLU A 812 -9.52 31.50 -28.45
N LYS A 813 -9.35 30.75 -27.37
CA LYS A 813 -8.32 30.97 -26.35
C LYS A 813 -7.00 30.25 -26.69
#